data_aa9328e653dbb791afdbfc8afaca93c1
#
_entry.id   aa9328e653dbb791afdbfc8afaca93c1
#
_cell.length_a   1.000
_cell.length_b   1.000
_cell.length_c   1.000
_cell.angle_alpha   90.00
_cell.angle_beta   90.00
_cell.angle_gamma   90.00
#
_symmetry.space_group_name_H-M   'P 1'
#
loop_
_entity.id
_entity.type
_entity.pdbx_description
1 polymer ?
#
loop_
_entity_poly.entity_id
_entity_poly.type
_entity_poly.pdbx_seq_one_letter_code
_entity_poly.pdbx_strand_id
1 'polypeptide(L)'
;MVKTSALVLANLLTLSALAQAEDVLESGQTVLPVNQPESIPTAATEATTIAIAPATSIAGMYAQENYVGVTEKADTAAKQTWSEQEWQYIAKAARNIGKYPQAQHFYQALSTSGDKTAQKDGHLGLWLTSIDQRQQESALVHGHDYIQHFGKDASAQDAERYYGQVFGQQWPESGLKASDDKQVNQASVQAEYRSAAKQKRFSKQRELIRQHPQWFNANDATWLNVGEQQEIIATTQASTTDNTHALNQASSQLQQLLAAHPDNLELQKTGLPSVLDAAVRLNQPQTGIAAYQQLQTVEPNIPPATKTLYADALLSNHQPHQALKVLASIPKEQLSDEMQDQIIAAYADMGYMSKAQATRKNWHITPKTNDFTHNYRVTNPYATEQQFWDIRLLDWDGKHRIANKMVQQYLDNAPADTNALRLKGDLRRWQGFPDDALATYDEASYYIHPDERIGLEVNRATVYLDQGDYRKARASINALPEYSASKADLLKRLDLQAAPQLNVQSAWSDTTSPPQQQHEWSINSQLFSARTDDGHRAYVEHKVETSPYGNDSLRMQRVGVGAELNFYPTLIDIGAGHGTELNQKPYFHAAVNHTFNQWIKAGLELQKNSESTPLRALEKDVYADAVIANVNMHLSADVDAGLGLSLNDFDDGNVRREAYAYVSSTLWQRDRFSLKNYSRIDWQKNKPTASAAYYNPEQAHSFSTEFTAQYRHFLDHDVQLSQQLTAGIGRYYQKDQQAEDTWLLRYGHSWDIQDAYSVGYSVGRKRSIYDGNPEYSNFIGLNASIKF
;
A
#
# COMPACT_ATOMS: atom_id res chain seq x y z
N MET A 1 -33.49 -23.14 30.71
CA MET A 1 -33.55 -22.11 29.66
C MET A 1 -32.89 -20.77 30.06
N VAL A 2 -33.29 -20.15 31.17
CA VAL A 2 -32.72 -18.82 31.56
C VAL A 2 -31.25 -18.85 31.96
N LYS A 3 -30.72 -19.95 32.51
CA LYS A 3 -29.29 -20.05 32.92
C LYS A 3 -28.31 -20.25 31.76
N THR A 4 -28.73 -20.86 30.66
CA THR A 4 -27.87 -21.14 29.50
C THR A 4 -27.75 -19.91 28.60
N SER A 5 -28.88 -19.17 28.46
CA SER A 5 -28.85 -17.87 27.77
C SER A 5 -28.01 -16.83 28.53
N ALA A 6 -27.99 -16.88 29.86
CA ALA A 6 -27.15 -16.02 30.69
C ALA A 6 -25.66 -16.37 30.57
N LEU A 7 -25.30 -17.64 30.33
CA LEU A 7 -23.90 -18.06 30.16
C LEU A 7 -23.34 -17.60 28.80
N VAL A 8 -24.17 -17.59 27.75
CA VAL A 8 -23.79 -17.08 26.42
C VAL A 8 -23.72 -15.57 26.43
N LEU A 9 -24.66 -14.90 27.08
CA LEU A 9 -24.61 -13.44 27.26
C LEU A 9 -23.42 -13.03 28.15
N ALA A 10 -23.10 -13.86 29.18
CA ALA A 10 -21.93 -13.64 30.02
C ALA A 10 -20.61 -13.84 29.27
N ASN A 11 -20.53 -14.84 28.36
CA ASN A 11 -19.35 -15.01 27.51
C ASN A 11 -19.22 -13.91 26.44
N LEU A 12 -20.32 -13.39 25.90
CA LEU A 12 -20.32 -12.23 25.01
C LEU A 12 -19.91 -10.95 25.76
N LEU A 13 -20.33 -10.80 27.01
CA LEU A 13 -19.96 -9.65 27.86
C LEU A 13 -18.53 -9.80 28.41
N THR A 14 -18.05 -11.03 28.66
CA THR A 14 -16.64 -11.26 29.08
C THR A 14 -15.67 -11.11 27.95
N LEU A 15 -16.04 -11.40 26.68
CA LEU A 15 -15.22 -11.11 25.51
C LEU A 15 -15.10 -9.60 25.25
N SER A 16 -16.16 -8.82 25.49
CA SER A 16 -16.09 -7.36 25.46
C SER A 16 -15.30 -6.79 26.65
N ALA A 17 -15.34 -7.45 27.82
CA ALA A 17 -14.58 -7.07 28.99
C ALA A 17 -13.11 -7.48 28.94
N LEU A 18 -12.75 -8.58 28.23
CA LEU A 18 -11.36 -8.93 27.94
C LEU A 18 -10.73 -7.95 26.96
N ALA A 19 -11.47 -7.48 25.94
CA ALA A 19 -11.02 -6.42 25.07
C ALA A 19 -10.84 -5.07 25.80
N GLN A 20 -11.64 -4.84 26.86
CA GLN A 20 -11.48 -3.67 27.74
C GLN A 20 -10.39 -3.87 28.82
N ALA A 21 -10.09 -5.11 29.22
CA ALA A 21 -9.05 -5.41 30.19
C ALA A 21 -7.64 -5.30 29.62
N GLU A 22 -7.45 -5.55 28.30
CA GLU A 22 -6.20 -5.23 27.62
C GLU A 22 -5.91 -3.72 27.62
N ASP A 23 -6.94 -2.87 27.43
CA ASP A 23 -6.81 -1.41 27.56
C ASP A 23 -6.38 -0.97 28.97
N VAL A 24 -6.76 -1.72 30.02
CA VAL A 24 -6.39 -1.42 31.41
C VAL A 24 -4.97 -1.90 31.74
N LEU A 25 -4.52 -2.99 31.14
CA LEU A 25 -3.14 -3.48 31.31
C LEU A 25 -2.14 -2.68 30.48
N GLU A 26 -2.50 -2.18 29.29
CA GLU A 26 -1.65 -1.28 28.50
C GLU A 26 -1.66 0.18 29.03
N SER A 27 -2.79 0.64 29.62
CA SER A 27 -2.85 1.97 30.28
C SER A 27 -2.09 2.04 31.60
N GLY A 28 -1.71 0.91 32.15
CA GLY A 28 -0.88 0.79 33.35
C GLY A 28 0.63 0.97 33.11
N GLN A 29 1.06 1.09 31.86
CA GLN A 29 2.37 1.68 31.58
C GLN A 29 2.25 3.18 31.83
N THR A 30 2.58 3.58 33.03
CA THR A 30 2.91 4.95 33.39
C THR A 30 3.68 5.57 32.23
N VAL A 31 3.04 6.54 31.57
CA VAL A 31 3.76 7.56 30.82
C VAL A 31 4.74 8.13 31.83
N LEU A 32 5.98 7.67 31.75
CA LEU A 32 7.07 8.34 32.46
C LEU A 32 6.96 9.80 32.04
N PRO A 33 6.89 10.73 32.97
CA PRO A 33 6.91 12.13 32.61
C PRO A 33 8.12 12.31 31.72
N VAL A 34 7.92 13.04 30.64
CA VAL A 34 9.04 13.52 29.82
C VAL A 34 10.01 14.14 30.79
N ASN A 35 11.09 13.44 31.08
CA ASN A 35 12.15 13.97 31.91
C ASN A 35 12.61 15.22 31.19
N GLN A 36 12.39 16.36 31.84
CA GLN A 36 13.20 17.51 31.58
C GLN A 36 14.64 17.02 31.58
N PRO A 37 15.48 17.40 30.63
CA PRO A 37 16.87 16.96 30.59
C PRO A 37 17.52 17.34 31.93
N GLU A 38 17.92 16.31 32.67
CA GLU A 38 18.80 16.52 33.83
C GLU A 38 20.03 17.28 33.37
N SER A 39 20.31 18.38 34.03
CA SER A 39 21.49 19.21 33.85
C SER A 39 22.75 18.34 33.98
N ILE A 40 23.43 18.11 32.84
CA ILE A 40 24.79 17.56 32.82
C ILE A 40 25.70 18.59 33.50
N PRO A 41 26.59 18.23 34.45
CA PRO A 41 27.48 19.16 35.11
C PRO A 41 28.42 19.80 34.08
N THR A 42 28.35 21.07 33.96
CA THR A 42 29.17 21.95 33.14
C THR A 42 30.63 21.85 33.54
N ALA A 43 31.45 21.21 32.69
CA ALA A 43 32.87 21.57 32.64
C ALA A 43 32.93 22.94 31.96
N ALA A 44 33.40 23.93 32.70
CA ALA A 44 33.55 25.31 32.23
C ALA A 44 34.54 25.35 31.07
N THR A 45 34.03 25.50 29.86
CA THR A 45 34.78 26.08 28.74
C THR A 45 34.08 27.39 28.42
N GLU A 46 34.82 28.50 28.47
CA GLU A 46 34.32 29.83 28.18
C GLU A 46 33.63 29.83 26.78
N ALA A 47 32.31 29.69 26.79
CA ALA A 47 31.49 29.93 25.61
C ALA A 47 31.24 31.42 25.53
N THR A 48 31.83 32.07 24.54
CA THR A 48 31.47 33.42 24.12
C THR A 48 29.96 33.43 23.87
N THR A 49 29.24 34.13 24.74
CA THR A 49 27.78 34.27 24.65
C THR A 49 27.46 35.07 23.39
N ILE A 50 27.14 34.41 22.29
CA ILE A 50 26.55 35.08 21.12
C ILE A 50 25.16 35.52 21.57
N ALA A 51 24.96 36.79 21.78
CA ALA A 51 23.66 37.38 22.08
C ALA A 51 22.71 37.05 20.93
N ILE A 52 21.68 36.19 21.16
CA ILE A 52 20.63 35.90 20.20
C ILE A 52 19.87 37.19 19.95
N ALA A 53 20.00 37.77 18.76
CA ALA A 53 19.28 38.97 18.35
C ALA A 53 17.76 38.76 18.48
N PRO A 54 16.97 39.78 18.90
CA PRO A 54 15.52 39.65 18.99
C PRO A 54 14.90 39.17 17.68
N ALA A 55 13.91 38.28 17.73
CA ALA A 55 13.25 37.73 16.56
C ALA A 55 12.63 38.78 15.59
N THR A 56 12.45 40.02 16.09
CA THR A 56 11.97 41.17 15.31
C THR A 56 13.08 42.01 14.68
N SER A 57 14.35 41.71 14.93
CA SER A 57 15.49 42.41 14.28
C SER A 57 15.80 41.81 12.91
N ILE A 58 16.45 42.59 12.00
CA ILE A 58 16.91 42.09 10.71
C ILE A 58 17.76 40.82 10.88
N ALA A 59 18.75 40.87 11.80
CA ALA A 59 19.63 39.75 12.09
C ALA A 59 18.87 38.55 12.66
N GLY A 60 17.91 38.78 13.57
CA GLY A 60 17.07 37.72 14.14
C GLY A 60 16.14 37.07 13.12
N MET A 61 15.50 37.86 12.28
CA MET A 61 14.66 37.33 11.18
C MET A 61 15.51 36.56 10.18
N TYR A 62 16.69 37.06 9.82
CA TYR A 62 17.60 36.38 8.92
C TYR A 62 18.11 35.05 9.50
N ALA A 63 18.46 35.02 10.78
CA ALA A 63 18.87 33.78 11.47
C ALA A 63 17.75 32.75 11.58
N GLN A 64 16.48 33.18 11.54
CA GLN A 64 15.28 32.33 11.49
C GLN A 64 14.87 31.98 10.04
N GLU A 65 15.67 32.36 9.06
CA GLU A 65 15.39 32.15 7.62
C GLU A 65 14.09 32.84 7.13
N ASN A 66 13.56 33.79 7.87
CA ASN A 66 12.41 34.59 7.48
C ASN A 66 12.84 35.73 6.53
N TYR A 67 13.24 35.33 5.31
CA TYR A 67 13.76 36.27 4.29
C TYR A 67 12.68 37.21 3.76
N VAL A 68 11.41 36.76 3.70
CA VAL A 68 10.28 37.63 3.37
C VAL A 68 10.12 38.74 4.40
N GLY A 69 10.09 38.40 5.70
CA GLY A 69 10.01 39.38 6.78
C GLY A 69 11.19 40.36 6.80
N VAL A 70 12.42 39.88 6.48
CA VAL A 70 13.59 40.74 6.33
C VAL A 70 13.40 41.81 5.24
N THR A 71 12.96 41.38 4.03
CA THR A 71 12.77 42.28 2.90
C THR A 71 11.60 43.23 3.06
N GLU A 72 10.46 42.77 3.62
CA GLU A 72 9.31 43.62 3.93
C GLU A 72 9.65 44.69 5.00
N LYS A 73 10.40 44.32 6.02
CA LYS A 73 10.87 45.27 7.03
C LYS A 73 11.80 46.31 6.42
N ALA A 74 12.66 45.91 5.51
CA ALA A 74 13.52 46.82 4.77
C ALA A 74 12.72 47.81 3.88
N ASP A 75 11.64 47.33 3.22
CA ASP A 75 10.76 48.13 2.38
C ASP A 75 9.91 49.14 3.19
N THR A 76 9.42 48.74 4.37
CA THR A 76 8.55 49.57 5.21
C THR A 76 9.31 50.65 5.99
N ALA A 77 10.60 50.46 6.21
CA ALA A 77 11.42 51.37 7.03
C ALA A 77 12.26 52.34 6.19
N ALA A 78 11.69 52.91 5.14
CA ALA A 78 12.35 53.81 4.17
C ALA A 78 13.04 55.05 4.76
N LYS A 79 12.97 55.27 6.09
CA LYS A 79 13.66 56.36 6.82
C LYS A 79 14.68 55.90 7.84
N GLN A 80 14.90 54.58 7.93
CA GLN A 80 15.83 54.03 8.93
C GLN A 80 17.20 53.81 8.28
N THR A 81 18.26 54.29 8.96
CA THR A 81 19.66 53.98 8.54
C THR A 81 20.00 52.58 9.01
N TRP A 82 20.11 51.66 8.08
CA TRP A 82 20.59 50.32 8.35
C TRP A 82 22.13 50.32 8.52
N SER A 83 22.62 49.45 9.40
CA SER A 83 24.05 49.17 9.50
C SER A 83 24.54 48.35 8.30
N GLU A 84 25.85 48.37 8.02
CA GLU A 84 26.44 47.57 6.93
C GLU A 84 26.17 46.08 7.10
N GLN A 85 26.16 45.61 8.34
CA GLN A 85 25.80 44.20 8.63
C GLN A 85 24.32 43.89 8.29
N GLU A 86 23.42 44.84 8.56
CA GLU A 86 22.02 44.72 8.20
C GLU A 86 21.83 44.80 6.67
N TRP A 87 22.58 45.63 5.95
CA TRP A 87 22.61 45.64 4.49
C TRP A 87 23.00 44.27 3.92
N GLN A 88 24.00 43.58 4.53
CA GLN A 88 24.39 42.22 4.12
C GLN A 88 23.25 41.24 4.28
N TYR A 89 22.54 41.25 5.43
CA TYR A 89 21.40 40.35 5.66
C TYR A 89 20.24 40.66 4.70
N ILE A 90 19.90 41.92 4.47
CA ILE A 90 18.84 42.35 3.59
C ILE A 90 19.18 41.96 2.14
N ALA A 91 20.38 42.21 1.68
CA ALA A 91 20.83 41.90 0.32
C ALA A 91 20.79 40.38 0.06
N LYS A 92 21.31 39.58 1.01
CA LYS A 92 21.30 38.11 0.93
C LYS A 92 19.87 37.56 0.96
N ALA A 93 19.01 38.08 1.86
CA ALA A 93 17.61 37.70 1.95
C ALA A 93 16.85 38.04 0.65
N ALA A 94 17.02 39.23 0.11
CA ALA A 94 16.37 39.67 -1.12
C ALA A 94 16.80 38.81 -2.33
N ARG A 95 18.11 38.48 -2.41
CA ARG A 95 18.64 37.60 -3.45
C ARG A 95 18.04 36.20 -3.33
N ASN A 96 17.94 35.64 -2.11
CA ASN A 96 17.41 34.28 -1.87
C ASN A 96 15.93 34.12 -2.28
N ILE A 97 15.13 35.19 -2.20
CA ILE A 97 13.70 35.16 -2.59
C ILE A 97 13.45 35.77 -3.98
N GLY A 98 14.49 36.04 -4.76
CA GLY A 98 14.38 36.58 -6.12
C GLY A 98 13.99 38.05 -6.24
N LYS A 99 14.04 38.85 -5.15
CA LYS A 99 13.86 40.30 -5.15
C LYS A 99 15.15 40.98 -5.60
N TYR A 100 15.61 40.65 -6.81
CA TYR A 100 16.91 41.09 -7.36
C TYR A 100 17.15 42.60 -7.37
N PRO A 101 16.16 43.47 -7.71
CA PRO A 101 16.38 44.92 -7.65
C PRO A 101 16.71 45.42 -6.22
N GLN A 102 16.07 44.87 -5.21
CA GLN A 102 16.34 45.16 -3.80
C GLN A 102 17.72 44.62 -3.40
N ALA A 103 18.06 43.37 -3.80
CA ALA A 103 19.39 42.82 -3.56
C ALA A 103 20.50 43.68 -4.16
N GLN A 104 20.36 44.10 -5.42
CA GLN A 104 21.31 44.96 -6.13
C GLN A 104 21.48 46.31 -5.42
N HIS A 105 20.39 46.92 -4.97
CA HIS A 105 20.44 48.18 -4.25
C HIS A 105 21.33 48.10 -2.99
N PHE A 106 21.15 47.09 -2.16
CA PHE A 106 21.95 46.93 -0.94
C PHE A 106 23.38 46.41 -1.22
N TYR A 107 23.60 45.55 -2.21
CA TYR A 107 24.95 45.15 -2.62
C TYR A 107 25.74 46.33 -3.22
N GLN A 108 25.06 47.22 -3.95
CA GLN A 108 25.69 48.46 -4.46
C GLN A 108 26.10 49.36 -3.31
N ALA A 109 25.28 49.51 -2.28
CA ALA A 109 25.66 50.30 -1.08
C ALA A 109 26.87 49.65 -0.36
N LEU A 110 26.88 48.31 -0.22
CA LEU A 110 28.02 47.59 0.37
C LEU A 110 29.31 47.72 -0.47
N SER A 111 29.22 47.70 -1.79
CA SER A 111 30.41 47.78 -2.66
C SER A 111 31.16 49.14 -2.54
N THR A 112 30.52 50.15 -2.00
CA THR A 112 31.10 51.49 -1.76
C THR A 112 31.45 51.71 -0.29
N SER A 113 31.36 50.66 0.56
CA SER A 113 31.67 50.72 2.00
C SER A 113 33.16 51.03 2.28
N GLY A 114 33.43 51.67 3.38
CA GLY A 114 34.79 51.86 3.89
C GLY A 114 35.39 50.59 4.53
N ASP A 115 34.52 49.62 4.91
CA ASP A 115 34.95 48.29 5.41
C ASP A 115 35.28 47.35 4.25
N LYS A 116 36.49 46.84 4.20
CA LYS A 116 36.95 45.96 3.12
C LYS A 116 36.16 44.65 3.01
N THR A 117 35.64 44.15 4.14
CA THR A 117 34.87 42.91 4.15
C THR A 117 33.48 43.18 3.59
N ALA A 118 32.81 44.22 4.01
CA ALA A 118 31.51 44.63 3.48
C ALA A 118 31.63 45.01 1.99
N GLN A 119 32.70 45.73 1.60
CA GLN A 119 32.96 46.05 0.18
C GLN A 119 33.12 44.80 -0.66
N LYS A 120 33.86 43.78 -0.17
CA LYS A 120 34.06 42.52 -0.84
C LYS A 120 32.75 41.77 -1.04
N ASP A 121 31.91 41.67 0.02
CA ASP A 121 30.57 41.08 -0.03
C ASP A 121 29.66 41.84 -1.02
N GLY A 122 29.77 43.16 -1.10
CA GLY A 122 29.03 43.98 -2.07
C GLY A 122 29.34 43.62 -3.52
N HIS A 123 30.64 43.64 -3.91
CA HIS A 123 31.08 43.29 -5.25
C HIS A 123 30.73 41.83 -5.62
N LEU A 124 30.95 40.88 -4.70
CA LEU A 124 30.56 39.47 -4.88
C LEU A 124 29.05 39.31 -5.09
N GLY A 125 28.27 39.99 -4.26
CA GLY A 125 26.81 39.97 -4.32
C GLY A 125 26.25 40.51 -5.62
N LEU A 126 26.82 41.61 -6.14
CA LEU A 126 26.44 42.14 -7.47
C LEU A 126 26.75 41.15 -8.59
N TRP A 127 27.95 40.53 -8.56
CA TRP A 127 28.33 39.50 -9.52
C TRP A 127 27.35 38.30 -9.50
N LEU A 128 27.11 37.70 -8.33
CA LEU A 128 26.25 36.56 -8.18
C LEU A 128 24.77 36.89 -8.51
N THR A 129 24.29 38.09 -8.17
CA THR A 129 22.93 38.54 -8.54
C THR A 129 22.76 38.70 -10.05
N SER A 130 23.79 39.17 -10.75
CA SER A 130 23.76 39.27 -12.20
C SER A 130 23.75 37.89 -12.88
N ILE A 131 24.44 36.91 -12.29
CA ILE A 131 24.38 35.51 -12.73
C ILE A 131 22.95 34.95 -12.53
N ASP A 132 22.34 35.13 -11.35
CA ASP A 132 20.98 34.69 -11.03
C ASP A 132 19.94 35.28 -12.01
N GLN A 133 20.09 36.54 -12.39
CA GLN A 133 19.24 37.20 -13.38
C GLN A 133 19.54 36.80 -14.83
N ARG A 134 20.52 35.94 -15.05
CA ARG A 134 21.03 35.54 -16.39
C ARG A 134 21.47 36.71 -17.26
N GLN A 135 21.97 37.79 -16.64
CA GLN A 135 22.53 38.98 -17.32
C GLN A 135 24.00 38.77 -17.55
N GLN A 136 24.36 38.12 -18.65
CA GLN A 136 25.73 37.66 -18.91
C GLN A 136 26.73 38.81 -18.93
N GLU A 137 26.39 39.91 -19.62
CA GLU A 137 27.29 41.10 -19.72
C GLU A 137 27.51 41.74 -18.34
N SER A 138 26.46 41.94 -17.59
CA SER A 138 26.57 42.49 -16.21
C SER A 138 27.37 41.57 -15.29
N ALA A 139 27.18 40.24 -15.43
CA ALA A 139 27.94 39.26 -14.64
C ALA A 139 29.46 39.32 -14.99
N LEU A 140 29.81 39.51 -16.25
CA LEU A 140 31.20 39.69 -16.66
C LEU A 140 31.81 41.01 -16.11
N VAL A 141 31.05 42.10 -16.17
CA VAL A 141 31.49 43.41 -15.64
C VAL A 141 31.75 43.32 -14.14
N HIS A 142 30.76 42.83 -13.38
CA HIS A 142 30.87 42.74 -11.92
C HIS A 142 31.90 41.71 -11.48
N GLY A 143 32.08 40.62 -12.22
CA GLY A 143 33.08 39.61 -11.89
C GLY A 143 34.51 40.08 -12.14
N HIS A 144 34.76 40.79 -13.27
CA HIS A 144 36.07 41.39 -13.53
C HIS A 144 36.37 42.48 -12.50
N ASP A 145 35.39 43.30 -12.14
CA ASP A 145 35.52 44.30 -11.10
C ASP A 145 35.90 43.70 -9.72
N TYR A 146 35.25 42.63 -9.35
CA TYR A 146 35.60 41.88 -8.15
C TYR A 146 37.02 41.33 -8.18
N ILE A 147 37.42 40.68 -9.27
CA ILE A 147 38.74 40.08 -9.42
C ILE A 147 39.83 41.15 -9.43
N GLN A 148 39.57 42.32 -10.04
CA GLN A 148 40.48 43.46 -10.05
C GLN A 148 40.75 44.04 -8.65
N HIS A 149 39.70 44.10 -7.80
CA HIS A 149 39.80 44.69 -6.45
C HIS A 149 40.32 43.73 -5.42
N PHE A 150 39.94 42.44 -5.48
CA PHE A 150 40.14 41.45 -4.44
C PHE A 150 40.98 40.24 -4.84
N GLY A 151 41.33 40.13 -6.11
CA GLY A 151 42.08 38.99 -6.65
C GLY A 151 41.21 37.77 -6.89
N LYS A 152 41.84 36.71 -7.41
CA LYS A 152 41.19 35.45 -7.74
C LYS A 152 41.23 34.51 -6.53
N ASP A 153 40.43 34.79 -5.54
CA ASP A 153 40.29 34.02 -4.31
C ASP A 153 39.27 32.86 -4.41
N ALA A 154 39.02 32.14 -3.34
CA ALA A 154 38.06 31.02 -3.33
C ALA A 154 36.64 31.47 -3.74
N SER A 155 36.20 32.65 -3.31
CA SER A 155 34.88 33.20 -3.66
C SER A 155 34.77 33.53 -5.17
N ALA A 156 35.84 34.05 -5.76
CA ALA A 156 35.91 34.28 -7.20
C ALA A 156 35.87 32.97 -7.98
N GLN A 157 36.61 31.94 -7.54
CA GLN A 157 36.63 30.63 -8.16
C GLN A 157 35.23 29.96 -8.11
N ASP A 158 34.53 30.12 -7.00
CA ASP A 158 33.15 29.62 -6.85
C ASP A 158 32.16 30.36 -7.75
N ALA A 159 32.27 31.69 -7.85
CA ALA A 159 31.43 32.51 -8.72
C ALA A 159 31.73 32.25 -10.21
N GLU A 160 33.01 32.06 -10.60
CA GLU A 160 33.38 31.66 -11.96
C GLU A 160 32.78 30.27 -12.32
N ARG A 161 32.79 29.34 -11.39
CA ARG A 161 32.20 28.03 -11.55
C ARG A 161 30.67 28.14 -11.71
N TYR A 162 30.04 28.98 -10.87
CA TYR A 162 28.61 29.26 -10.96
C TYR A 162 28.23 29.98 -12.27
N TYR A 163 29.03 30.92 -12.69
CA TYR A 163 28.89 31.56 -14.04
C TYR A 163 28.92 30.48 -15.14
N GLY A 164 29.89 29.58 -15.08
CA GLY A 164 30.00 28.46 -16.00
C GLY A 164 28.77 27.55 -16.03
N GLN A 165 28.18 27.28 -14.86
CA GLN A 165 26.95 26.48 -14.73
C GLN A 165 25.74 27.17 -15.37
N VAL A 166 25.57 28.48 -15.15
CA VAL A 166 24.39 29.23 -15.60
C VAL A 166 24.45 29.59 -17.05
N PHE A 167 25.62 30.06 -17.54
CA PHE A 167 25.77 30.55 -18.92
C PHE A 167 26.37 29.53 -19.87
N GLY A 168 26.86 28.40 -19.38
CA GLY A 168 27.44 27.39 -20.22
C GLY A 168 28.78 27.74 -20.85
N GLN A 169 29.49 28.69 -20.27
CA GLN A 169 30.78 29.19 -20.79
C GLN A 169 31.77 29.25 -19.62
N GLN A 170 33.02 28.89 -19.90
CA GLN A 170 34.08 29.12 -18.92
C GLN A 170 34.26 30.64 -18.74
N TRP A 171 34.60 31.03 -17.48
CA TRP A 171 34.94 32.41 -17.19
C TRP A 171 36.06 32.93 -18.10
N PRO A 172 35.87 34.04 -18.86
CA PRO A 172 36.92 34.54 -19.73
C PRO A 172 38.01 35.20 -18.89
N GLU A 173 39.22 34.66 -18.96
CA GLU A 173 40.40 35.16 -18.18
C GLU A 173 40.96 36.48 -18.69
N SER A 174 40.64 36.96 -19.89
CA SER A 174 41.03 38.20 -20.44
C SER A 174 39.83 39.07 -20.79
N GLY A 175 39.85 40.32 -20.28
CA GLY A 175 38.78 41.31 -20.47
C GLY A 175 38.39 41.50 -21.94
N LEU A 176 37.10 41.90 -22.14
CA LEU A 176 36.46 42.22 -23.40
C LEU A 176 37.40 42.84 -24.44
N LYS A 177 38.05 42.04 -25.26
CA LYS A 177 38.52 42.41 -26.60
C LYS A 177 37.81 41.50 -27.57
N ALA A 178 36.85 42.05 -28.29
CA ALA A 178 36.35 41.45 -29.50
C ALA A 178 37.54 41.20 -30.42
N SER A 179 37.97 39.96 -30.55
CA SER A 179 38.84 39.53 -31.61
C SER A 179 38.01 38.68 -32.56
N ASP A 180 37.54 39.27 -33.63
CA ASP A 180 37.19 38.59 -34.87
C ASP A 180 38.40 37.76 -35.31
N ASP A 181 38.14 36.55 -35.82
CA ASP A 181 39.05 35.49 -36.27
C ASP A 181 39.57 34.51 -35.23
N LYS A 182 38.64 33.76 -34.59
CA LYS A 182 39.00 32.41 -34.12
C LYS A 182 38.96 31.46 -35.32
N GLN A 183 40.12 31.05 -35.82
CA GLN A 183 40.17 29.88 -36.72
C GLN A 183 39.50 28.71 -35.98
N VAL A 184 38.32 28.33 -36.47
CA VAL A 184 37.56 27.16 -35.97
C VAL A 184 38.40 25.93 -36.25
N ASN A 185 39.03 25.36 -35.24
CA ASN A 185 39.81 24.12 -35.41
C ASN A 185 39.13 22.98 -34.62
N GLN A 186 39.51 21.76 -34.97
CA GLN A 186 38.91 20.54 -34.36
C GLN A 186 39.00 20.56 -32.83
N ALA A 187 40.14 20.97 -32.27
CA ALA A 187 40.33 20.97 -30.82
C ALA A 187 39.38 21.94 -30.09
N SER A 188 39.13 23.15 -30.67
CA SER A 188 38.21 24.12 -30.08
C SER A 188 36.76 23.65 -30.15
N VAL A 189 36.31 23.06 -31.26
CA VAL A 189 34.96 22.53 -31.45
C VAL A 189 34.71 21.31 -30.53
N GLN A 190 35.70 20.41 -30.39
CA GLN A 190 35.58 19.27 -29.47
C GLN A 190 35.60 19.72 -27.98
N ALA A 191 36.34 20.79 -27.65
CA ALA A 191 36.31 21.37 -26.32
C ALA A 191 34.93 21.98 -26.00
N GLU A 192 34.35 22.72 -26.99
CA GLU A 192 32.99 23.28 -26.88
C GLU A 192 31.94 22.15 -26.75
N TYR A 193 32.06 21.08 -27.53
CA TYR A 193 31.19 19.91 -27.45
C TYR A 193 31.25 19.26 -26.04
N ARG A 194 32.46 19.02 -25.51
CA ARG A 194 32.64 18.50 -24.15
C ARG A 194 32.10 19.44 -23.08
N SER A 195 32.26 20.75 -23.24
CA SER A 195 31.69 21.76 -22.36
C SER A 195 30.17 21.75 -22.41
N ALA A 196 29.59 21.68 -23.62
CA ALA A 196 28.15 21.56 -23.79
C ALA A 196 27.59 20.26 -23.16
N ALA A 197 28.33 19.14 -23.26
CA ALA A 197 27.97 17.86 -22.62
C ALA A 197 27.91 17.97 -21.10
N LYS A 198 28.95 18.56 -20.48
CA LYS A 198 28.97 18.79 -19.01
C LYS A 198 27.81 19.66 -18.51
N GLN A 199 27.34 20.57 -19.37
CA GLN A 199 26.23 21.49 -19.06
C GLN A 199 24.88 20.99 -19.55
N LYS A 200 24.79 19.76 -20.06
CA LYS A 200 23.56 19.13 -20.57
C LYS A 200 22.87 19.93 -21.68
N ARG A 201 23.69 20.68 -22.49
CA ARG A 201 23.21 21.48 -23.63
C ARG A 201 23.19 20.66 -24.91
N PHE A 202 22.26 19.69 -24.95
CA PHE A 202 22.16 18.72 -26.04
C PHE A 202 21.88 19.35 -27.42
N SER A 203 21.09 20.42 -27.48
CA SER A 203 20.85 21.18 -28.70
C SER A 203 22.15 21.76 -29.28
N LYS A 204 23.05 22.27 -28.43
CA LYS A 204 24.34 22.79 -28.84
C LYS A 204 25.30 21.68 -29.33
N GLN A 205 25.31 20.54 -28.61
CA GLN A 205 26.08 19.37 -29.07
C GLN A 205 25.63 18.90 -30.46
N ARG A 206 24.30 18.80 -30.68
CA ARG A 206 23.70 18.42 -31.96
C ARG A 206 24.03 19.40 -33.06
N GLU A 207 24.04 20.71 -32.76
CA GLU A 207 24.44 21.75 -33.68
C GLU A 207 25.90 21.60 -34.09
N LEU A 208 26.81 21.36 -33.14
CA LEU A 208 28.25 21.18 -33.42
C LEU A 208 28.53 19.93 -34.27
N ILE A 209 27.85 18.81 -34.00
CA ILE A 209 27.95 17.61 -34.85
C ILE A 209 27.47 17.93 -36.29
N ARG A 210 26.34 18.67 -36.43
CA ARG A 210 25.78 19.04 -37.74
C ARG A 210 26.67 19.98 -38.50
N GLN A 211 27.32 20.96 -37.84
CA GLN A 211 28.20 21.96 -38.46
C GLN A 211 29.56 21.36 -38.83
N HIS A 212 30.05 20.40 -38.07
CA HIS A 212 31.38 19.82 -38.21
C HIS A 212 31.38 18.28 -38.22
N PRO A 213 30.61 17.62 -39.11
CA PRO A 213 30.44 16.17 -39.07
C PRO A 213 31.76 15.40 -39.26
N GLN A 214 32.76 15.99 -39.89
CA GLN A 214 34.07 15.38 -40.09
C GLN A 214 34.92 15.25 -38.82
N TRP A 215 34.55 15.90 -37.72
CA TRP A 215 35.24 15.87 -36.42
C TRP A 215 34.57 15.03 -35.37
N PHE A 216 33.46 14.43 -35.70
CA PHE A 216 32.66 13.57 -34.81
C PHE A 216 32.40 12.20 -35.47
N ASN A 217 32.30 11.19 -34.68
CA ASN A 217 32.00 9.84 -35.12
C ASN A 217 30.62 9.36 -34.65
N ALA A 218 30.21 8.16 -35.09
CA ALA A 218 28.92 7.61 -34.72
C ALA A 218 28.76 7.42 -33.20
N ASN A 219 29.87 7.16 -32.49
CA ASN A 219 29.85 6.98 -31.05
C ASN A 219 29.54 8.32 -30.33
N ASP A 220 30.00 9.47 -30.85
CA ASP A 220 29.68 10.78 -30.30
C ASP A 220 28.16 11.07 -30.37
N ALA A 221 27.53 10.70 -31.48
CA ALA A 221 26.09 10.81 -31.66
C ALA A 221 25.31 9.85 -30.72
N THR A 222 25.83 8.64 -30.53
CA THR A 222 25.23 7.65 -29.58
C THR A 222 25.28 8.21 -28.14
N TRP A 223 26.45 8.72 -27.71
CA TRP A 223 26.57 9.31 -26.36
C TRP A 223 25.69 10.55 -26.17
N LEU A 224 25.53 11.38 -27.19
CA LEU A 224 24.61 12.52 -27.18
C LEU A 224 23.17 12.05 -26.94
N ASN A 225 22.71 11.06 -27.72
CA ASN A 225 21.36 10.54 -27.60
C ASN A 225 21.13 9.87 -26.22
N VAL A 226 22.08 9.08 -25.71
CA VAL A 226 22.00 8.47 -24.38
C VAL A 226 21.91 9.56 -23.30
N GLY A 227 22.78 10.58 -23.35
CA GLY A 227 22.78 11.70 -22.41
C GLY A 227 21.45 12.47 -22.40
N GLU A 228 20.86 12.67 -23.58
CA GLU A 228 19.56 13.35 -23.73
C GLU A 228 18.43 12.53 -23.06
N GLN A 229 18.37 11.21 -23.30
CA GLN A 229 17.37 10.36 -22.67
C GLN A 229 17.56 10.28 -21.15
N GLN A 230 18.80 10.19 -20.68
CA GLN A 230 19.11 10.22 -19.26
C GLN A 230 18.66 11.52 -18.58
N GLU A 231 18.84 12.67 -19.24
CA GLU A 231 18.38 13.95 -18.70
C GLU A 231 16.86 14.03 -18.63
N ILE A 232 16.16 13.57 -19.67
CA ILE A 232 14.69 13.48 -19.64
C ILE A 232 14.25 12.60 -18.48
N ILE A 233 14.86 11.43 -18.31
CA ILE A 233 14.56 10.52 -17.18
C ILE A 233 14.81 11.22 -15.84
N ALA A 234 15.96 11.86 -15.66
CA ALA A 234 16.34 12.49 -14.39
C ALA A 234 15.45 13.69 -14.00
N THR A 235 14.95 14.44 -14.99
CA THR A 235 14.21 15.70 -14.74
C THR A 235 12.69 15.56 -14.83
N THR A 236 12.17 14.48 -15.44
CA THR A 236 10.73 14.27 -15.60
C THR A 236 10.14 13.58 -14.39
N GLN A 237 9.14 14.19 -13.74
CA GLN A 237 8.36 13.56 -12.66
C GLN A 237 7.14 12.86 -13.26
N ALA A 238 6.87 11.61 -12.82
CA ALA A 238 5.72 10.83 -13.29
C ALA A 238 4.41 11.25 -12.58
N SER A 239 4.10 12.55 -12.57
CA SER A 239 2.96 13.13 -11.86
C SER A 239 1.74 13.44 -12.74
N THR A 240 1.94 13.55 -14.04
CA THR A 240 0.89 13.81 -15.04
C THR A 240 0.95 12.79 -16.18
N THR A 241 -0.11 12.70 -16.99
CA THR A 241 -0.15 11.80 -18.16
C THR A 241 0.98 12.10 -19.14
N ASP A 242 1.19 13.40 -19.45
CA ASP A 242 2.23 13.82 -20.42
C ASP A 242 3.63 13.51 -19.91
N ASN A 243 3.89 13.76 -18.63
CA ASN A 243 5.17 13.46 -18.00
C ASN A 243 5.44 11.95 -17.94
N THR A 244 4.44 11.17 -17.61
CA THR A 244 4.55 9.70 -17.56
C THR A 244 4.81 9.14 -18.96
N HIS A 245 4.14 9.69 -19.99
CA HIS A 245 4.39 9.33 -21.38
C HIS A 245 5.82 9.69 -21.80
N ALA A 246 6.29 10.91 -21.51
CA ALA A 246 7.64 11.34 -21.82
C ALA A 246 8.71 10.47 -21.15
N LEU A 247 8.52 10.12 -19.87
CA LEU A 247 9.40 9.22 -19.14
C LEU A 247 9.45 7.82 -19.76
N ASN A 248 8.28 7.25 -20.09
CA ASN A 248 8.20 5.94 -20.74
C ASN A 248 8.86 5.95 -22.13
N GLN A 249 8.66 7.00 -22.91
CA GLN A 249 9.31 7.17 -24.22
C GLN A 249 10.83 7.26 -24.09
N ALA A 250 11.33 8.07 -23.15
CA ALA A 250 12.76 8.21 -22.91
C ALA A 250 13.40 6.89 -22.45
N SER A 251 12.75 6.17 -21.54
CA SER A 251 13.19 4.84 -21.10
C SER A 251 13.25 3.85 -22.26
N SER A 252 12.22 3.79 -23.11
CA SER A 252 12.17 2.90 -24.27
C SER A 252 13.25 3.22 -25.29
N GLN A 253 13.49 4.49 -25.59
CA GLN A 253 14.56 4.93 -26.49
C GLN A 253 15.94 4.60 -25.94
N LEU A 254 16.15 4.80 -24.63
CA LEU A 254 17.41 4.43 -23.99
C LEU A 254 17.65 2.92 -24.06
N GLN A 255 16.65 2.08 -23.78
CA GLN A 255 16.76 0.63 -23.94
C GLN A 255 17.11 0.21 -25.35
N GLN A 256 16.49 0.84 -26.38
CA GLN A 256 16.82 0.57 -27.79
C GLN A 256 18.27 0.94 -28.11
N LEU A 257 18.75 2.09 -27.62
CA LEU A 257 20.15 2.52 -27.79
C LEU A 257 21.13 1.53 -27.15
N LEU A 258 20.83 1.07 -25.92
CA LEU A 258 21.66 0.08 -25.24
C LEU A 258 21.65 -1.27 -25.96
N ALA A 259 20.50 -1.73 -26.44
CA ALA A 259 20.36 -2.98 -27.19
C ALA A 259 21.09 -2.94 -28.54
N ALA A 260 21.19 -1.77 -29.18
CA ALA A 260 21.95 -1.59 -30.40
C ALA A 260 23.48 -1.62 -30.21
N HIS A 261 23.97 -1.45 -28.98
CA HIS A 261 25.38 -1.42 -28.63
C HIS A 261 25.73 -2.32 -27.45
N PRO A 262 25.47 -3.64 -27.51
CA PRO A 262 25.64 -4.55 -26.38
C PRO A 262 27.09 -4.70 -25.91
N ASP A 263 28.05 -4.56 -26.83
CA ASP A 263 29.48 -4.70 -26.56
C ASP A 263 30.13 -3.42 -25.99
N ASN A 264 29.42 -2.32 -25.96
CA ASN A 264 29.93 -1.06 -25.39
C ASN A 264 29.67 -1.04 -23.88
N LEU A 265 30.60 -1.65 -23.09
CA LEU A 265 30.45 -1.81 -21.65
C LEU A 265 30.28 -0.49 -20.91
N GLU A 266 30.95 0.59 -21.33
CA GLU A 266 30.83 1.90 -20.68
C GLU A 266 29.43 2.52 -20.91
N LEU A 267 28.86 2.31 -22.10
CA LEU A 267 27.50 2.73 -22.42
C LEU A 267 26.50 1.96 -21.56
N GLN A 268 26.69 0.64 -21.43
CA GLN A 268 25.84 -0.21 -20.59
C GLN A 268 25.91 0.23 -19.12
N LYS A 269 27.10 0.41 -18.56
CA LYS A 269 27.31 0.87 -17.17
C LYS A 269 26.63 2.20 -16.90
N THR A 270 26.65 3.12 -17.87
CA THR A 270 26.10 4.46 -17.73
C THR A 270 24.59 4.49 -17.93
N GLY A 271 24.05 3.74 -18.89
CA GLY A 271 22.65 3.80 -19.29
C GLY A 271 21.72 2.92 -18.44
N LEU A 272 22.15 1.71 -18.06
CA LEU A 272 21.31 0.77 -17.33
C LEU A 272 20.78 1.29 -15.97
N PRO A 273 21.55 2.06 -15.16
CA PRO A 273 21.00 2.68 -13.94
C PRO A 273 19.83 3.64 -14.23
N SER A 274 19.87 4.38 -15.34
CA SER A 274 18.76 5.27 -15.73
C SER A 274 17.54 4.51 -16.23
N VAL A 275 17.72 3.37 -16.91
CA VAL A 275 16.62 2.46 -17.25
C VAL A 275 15.96 1.91 -15.97
N LEU A 276 16.77 1.51 -14.98
CA LEU A 276 16.27 1.04 -13.69
C LEU A 276 15.49 2.13 -12.95
N ASP A 277 16.02 3.37 -12.88
CA ASP A 277 15.32 4.51 -12.26
C ASP A 277 13.97 4.78 -12.93
N ALA A 278 13.96 4.87 -14.27
CA ALA A 278 12.72 5.06 -15.02
C ALA A 278 11.72 3.90 -14.78
N ALA A 279 12.20 2.66 -14.75
CA ALA A 279 11.38 1.48 -14.55
C ALA A 279 10.73 1.48 -13.16
N VAL A 280 11.45 1.87 -12.10
CA VAL A 280 10.91 2.03 -10.74
C VAL A 280 9.81 3.08 -10.73
N ARG A 281 10.06 4.24 -11.29
CA ARG A 281 9.12 5.37 -11.31
C ARG A 281 7.88 5.13 -12.18
N LEU A 282 8.00 4.26 -13.19
CA LEU A 282 6.90 3.78 -14.03
C LEU A 282 6.22 2.51 -13.47
N ASN A 283 6.68 1.98 -12.35
CA ASN A 283 6.29 0.68 -11.78
C ASN A 283 6.35 -0.46 -12.81
N GLN A 284 7.44 -0.53 -13.54
CA GLN A 284 7.75 -1.61 -14.46
C GLN A 284 8.83 -2.52 -13.85
N PRO A 285 8.52 -3.25 -12.75
CA PRO A 285 9.52 -3.90 -11.93
C PRO A 285 10.35 -4.94 -12.70
N GLN A 286 9.73 -5.67 -13.63
CA GLN A 286 10.44 -6.67 -14.44
C GLN A 286 11.50 -6.02 -15.35
N THR A 287 11.21 -4.86 -15.95
CA THR A 287 12.18 -4.06 -16.71
C THR A 287 13.33 -3.61 -15.81
N GLY A 288 13.03 -3.12 -14.62
CA GLY A 288 14.03 -2.69 -13.64
C GLY A 288 14.92 -3.85 -13.20
N ILE A 289 14.33 -5.00 -12.87
CA ILE A 289 15.06 -6.23 -12.47
C ILE A 289 16.00 -6.68 -13.60
N ALA A 290 15.51 -6.73 -14.85
CA ALA A 290 16.31 -7.11 -16.01
C ALA A 290 17.48 -6.14 -16.24
N ALA A 291 17.24 -4.82 -16.15
CA ALA A 291 18.28 -3.81 -16.27
C ALA A 291 19.38 -3.97 -15.20
N TYR A 292 19.01 -4.23 -13.95
CA TYR A 292 19.97 -4.46 -12.87
C TYR A 292 20.76 -5.76 -13.07
N GLN A 293 20.12 -6.85 -13.48
CA GLN A 293 20.79 -8.13 -13.76
C GLN A 293 21.80 -7.97 -14.90
N GLN A 294 21.47 -7.24 -15.95
CA GLN A 294 22.38 -6.90 -17.01
C GLN A 294 23.55 -6.03 -16.50
N LEU A 295 23.26 -5.02 -15.65
CA LEU A 295 24.28 -4.18 -15.03
C LEU A 295 25.30 -5.01 -14.22
N GLN A 296 24.85 -6.03 -13.48
CA GLN A 296 25.72 -6.91 -12.70
C GLN A 296 26.74 -7.65 -13.56
N THR A 297 26.46 -7.90 -14.83
CA THR A 297 27.40 -8.59 -15.75
C THR A 297 28.54 -7.69 -16.21
N VAL A 298 28.32 -6.36 -16.20
CA VAL A 298 29.27 -5.37 -16.72
C VAL A 298 29.93 -4.51 -15.64
N GLU A 299 29.30 -4.42 -14.44
CA GLU A 299 29.78 -3.62 -13.32
C GLU A 299 29.73 -4.44 -12.01
N PRO A 300 30.90 -4.97 -11.56
CA PRO A 300 30.97 -5.75 -10.32
C PRO A 300 30.69 -4.93 -9.05
N ASN A 301 30.99 -3.63 -9.06
CA ASN A 301 30.91 -2.75 -7.90
C ASN A 301 29.74 -1.76 -8.04
N ILE A 302 28.51 -2.27 -7.98
CA ILE A 302 27.31 -1.45 -8.10
C ILE A 302 27.17 -0.52 -6.89
N PRO A 303 26.95 0.79 -7.12
CA PRO A 303 26.76 1.77 -6.04
C PRO A 303 25.55 1.48 -5.16
N PRO A 304 25.55 1.86 -3.85
CA PRO A 304 24.42 1.70 -2.94
C PRO A 304 23.10 2.30 -3.48
N ALA A 305 23.14 3.50 -4.08
CA ALA A 305 21.94 4.13 -4.66
C ALA A 305 21.28 3.28 -5.76
N THR A 306 22.07 2.64 -6.62
CA THR A 306 21.53 1.72 -7.65
C THR A 306 20.97 0.44 -7.04
N LYS A 307 21.57 -0.05 -5.93
CA LYS A 307 21.02 -1.19 -5.18
C LYS A 307 19.68 -0.84 -4.51
N THR A 308 19.50 0.41 -4.07
CA THR A 308 18.22 0.92 -3.54
C THR A 308 17.13 0.86 -4.59
N LEU A 309 17.38 1.40 -5.78
CA LEU A 309 16.43 1.31 -6.91
C LEU A 309 16.09 -0.15 -7.26
N TYR A 310 17.08 -1.04 -7.20
CA TYR A 310 16.82 -2.46 -7.44
C TYR A 310 15.97 -3.09 -6.33
N ALA A 311 16.18 -2.70 -5.07
CA ALA A 311 15.34 -3.14 -3.97
C ALA A 311 13.88 -2.66 -4.15
N ASP A 312 13.67 -1.43 -4.63
CA ASP A 312 12.33 -0.93 -4.98
C ASP A 312 11.67 -1.76 -6.09
N ALA A 313 12.42 -2.06 -7.16
CA ALA A 313 11.92 -2.91 -8.23
C ALA A 313 11.54 -4.32 -7.72
N LEU A 314 12.32 -4.87 -6.78
CA LEU A 314 12.03 -6.17 -6.16
C LEU A 314 10.78 -6.10 -5.26
N LEU A 315 10.64 -5.05 -4.45
CA LEU A 315 9.45 -4.84 -3.61
C LEU A 315 8.19 -4.66 -4.46
N SER A 316 8.26 -3.83 -5.49
CA SER A 316 7.16 -3.65 -6.45
C SER A 316 6.83 -4.93 -7.24
N ASN A 317 7.76 -5.87 -7.36
CA ASN A 317 7.55 -7.20 -7.94
C ASN A 317 7.20 -8.27 -6.89
N HIS A 318 6.81 -7.87 -5.69
CA HIS A 318 6.43 -8.75 -4.58
C HIS A 318 7.53 -9.77 -4.20
N GLN A 319 8.79 -9.30 -4.15
CA GLN A 319 9.98 -10.10 -3.81
C GLN A 319 10.73 -9.56 -2.57
N PRO A 320 10.06 -9.43 -1.41
CA PRO A 320 10.64 -8.78 -0.23
C PRO A 320 11.86 -9.54 0.33
N HIS A 321 11.93 -10.87 0.21
CA HIS A 321 13.11 -11.63 0.65
C HIS A 321 14.36 -11.28 -0.17
N GLN A 322 14.20 -11.09 -1.48
CA GLN A 322 15.30 -10.72 -2.35
C GLN A 322 15.72 -9.26 -2.12
N ALA A 323 14.75 -8.36 -1.93
CA ALA A 323 15.03 -6.97 -1.59
C ALA A 323 15.88 -6.86 -0.31
N LEU A 324 15.49 -7.56 0.77
CA LEU A 324 16.28 -7.61 2.02
C LEU A 324 17.69 -8.15 1.80
N LYS A 325 17.86 -9.18 0.95
CA LYS A 325 19.18 -9.74 0.65
C LYS A 325 20.08 -8.70 -0.03
N VAL A 326 19.53 -7.89 -0.94
CA VAL A 326 20.25 -6.80 -1.61
C VAL A 326 20.62 -5.72 -0.62
N LEU A 327 19.68 -5.24 0.18
CA LEU A 327 19.89 -4.20 1.19
C LEU A 327 20.89 -4.63 2.27
N ALA A 328 20.87 -5.91 2.68
CA ALA A 328 21.83 -6.47 3.62
C ALA A 328 23.28 -6.52 3.07
N SER A 329 23.49 -6.40 1.76
CA SER A 329 24.82 -6.30 1.14
C SER A 329 25.45 -4.90 1.27
N ILE A 330 24.70 -3.91 1.76
CA ILE A 330 25.15 -2.53 1.95
C ILE A 330 25.67 -2.38 3.37
N PRO A 331 26.87 -1.81 3.59
CA PRO A 331 27.39 -1.53 4.93
C PRO A 331 26.40 -0.65 5.72
N LYS A 332 26.25 -0.93 7.02
CA LYS A 332 25.29 -0.22 7.88
C LYS A 332 25.49 1.29 7.92
N GLU A 333 26.73 1.73 7.80
CA GLU A 333 27.13 3.13 7.81
C GLU A 333 26.75 3.88 6.53
N GLN A 334 26.37 3.14 5.48
CA GLN A 334 25.92 3.66 4.18
C GLN A 334 24.41 3.54 3.98
N LEU A 335 23.67 3.03 4.97
CA LEU A 335 22.22 2.94 4.88
C LEU A 335 21.59 4.34 4.93
N SER A 336 20.92 4.73 3.85
CA SER A 336 20.13 5.97 3.77
C SER A 336 18.78 5.82 4.47
N ASP A 337 18.07 6.93 4.66
CA ASP A 337 16.69 6.93 5.16
C ASP A 337 15.76 6.10 4.26
N GLU A 338 15.89 6.22 2.94
CA GLU A 338 15.16 5.43 1.94
C GLU A 338 15.39 3.91 2.10
N MET A 339 16.65 3.48 2.30
CA MET A 339 16.95 2.07 2.53
C MET A 339 16.36 1.55 3.83
N GLN A 340 16.31 2.35 4.88
CA GLN A 340 15.65 1.99 6.14
C GLN A 340 14.13 1.81 5.94
N ASP A 341 13.51 2.72 5.18
CA ASP A 341 12.11 2.64 4.78
C ASP A 341 11.82 1.33 4.03
N GLN A 342 12.62 1.00 3.02
CA GLN A 342 12.52 -0.24 2.25
C GLN A 342 12.69 -1.51 3.11
N ILE A 343 13.61 -1.50 4.09
CA ILE A 343 13.80 -2.63 5.01
C ILE A 343 12.55 -2.83 5.87
N ILE A 344 11.94 -1.74 6.35
CA ILE A 344 10.70 -1.80 7.14
C ILE A 344 9.56 -2.35 6.26
N ALA A 345 9.39 -1.82 5.04
CA ALA A 345 8.38 -2.29 4.08
C ALA A 345 8.55 -3.79 3.81
N ALA A 346 9.77 -4.24 3.49
CA ALA A 346 10.04 -5.66 3.22
C ALA A 346 9.72 -6.58 4.41
N TYR A 347 10.04 -6.17 5.65
CA TYR A 347 9.66 -6.96 6.83
C TYR A 347 8.14 -6.96 7.04
N ALA A 348 7.46 -5.84 6.80
CA ALA A 348 6.01 -5.74 6.91
C ALA A 348 5.29 -6.63 5.88
N ASP A 349 5.72 -6.61 4.61
CA ASP A 349 5.19 -7.47 3.53
C ASP A 349 5.33 -8.96 3.86
N MET A 350 6.41 -9.33 4.52
CA MET A 350 6.62 -10.70 4.99
C MET A 350 5.89 -11.04 6.30
N GLY A 351 5.11 -10.11 6.87
CA GLY A 351 4.42 -10.30 8.13
C GLY A 351 5.32 -10.32 9.37
N TYR A 352 6.57 -9.86 9.29
CA TYR A 352 7.49 -9.74 10.43
C TYR A 352 7.36 -8.39 11.13
N MET A 353 6.18 -8.08 11.67
CA MET A 353 5.89 -6.78 12.30
C MET A 353 6.87 -6.43 13.42
N SER A 354 7.25 -7.41 14.26
CA SER A 354 8.25 -7.18 15.33
C SER A 354 9.63 -6.77 14.79
N LYS A 355 10.06 -7.31 13.63
CA LYS A 355 11.32 -6.92 12.99
C LYS A 355 11.20 -5.54 12.35
N ALA A 356 10.08 -5.25 11.69
CA ALA A 356 9.79 -3.94 11.12
C ALA A 356 9.80 -2.86 12.22
N GLN A 357 9.10 -3.10 13.35
CA GLN A 357 9.10 -2.21 14.52
C GLN A 357 10.50 -2.02 15.10
N ALA A 358 11.31 -3.09 15.23
CA ALA A 358 12.68 -2.99 15.71
C ALA A 358 13.56 -2.15 14.76
N THR A 359 13.43 -2.33 13.44
CA THR A 359 14.15 -1.52 12.44
C THR A 359 13.73 -0.06 12.55
N ARG A 360 12.39 0.19 12.61
CA ARG A 360 11.84 1.54 12.78
C ARG A 360 12.35 2.24 14.04
N LYS A 361 12.40 1.54 15.17
CA LYS A 361 12.90 2.08 16.44
C LYS A 361 14.37 2.47 16.38
N ASN A 362 15.17 1.71 15.62
CA ASN A 362 16.60 1.96 15.45
C ASN A 362 16.93 2.95 14.34
N TRP A 363 15.95 3.35 13.56
CA TRP A 363 16.11 4.33 12.50
C TRP A 363 16.06 5.74 13.06
N HIS A 364 17.22 6.37 13.18
CA HIS A 364 17.39 7.72 13.68
C HIS A 364 17.60 8.69 12.53
N ILE A 365 16.74 9.66 12.40
CA ILE A 365 16.84 10.69 11.37
C ILE A 365 17.07 12.07 11.99
N THR A 366 17.69 12.93 11.21
CA THR A 366 17.76 14.37 11.55
C THR A 366 16.42 15.01 11.09
N PRO A 367 15.69 15.71 11.98
CA PRO A 367 14.38 16.29 11.65
C PRO A 367 14.40 17.27 10.47
N LYS A 368 15.56 17.91 10.23
CA LYS A 368 15.77 18.81 9.09
C LYS A 368 16.95 18.33 8.26
N THR A 369 16.79 18.37 6.95
CA THR A 369 17.84 18.10 5.96
C THR A 369 18.18 19.36 5.17
N ASN A 370 19.32 19.38 4.49
CA ASN A 370 19.70 20.48 3.62
C ASN A 370 19.07 20.30 2.23
N ASP A 371 18.38 21.32 1.77
CA ASP A 371 18.06 21.43 0.36
C ASP A 371 19.28 22.02 -0.39
N PHE A 372 20.00 21.17 -1.08
CA PHE A 372 21.21 21.57 -1.83
C PHE A 372 20.88 22.47 -3.03
N THR A 373 19.62 22.46 -3.51
CA THR A 373 19.20 23.27 -4.64
C THR A 373 19.07 24.74 -4.24
N HIS A 374 18.55 25.01 -3.03
CA HIS A 374 18.24 26.35 -2.55
C HIS A 374 19.08 26.77 -1.33
N ASN A 375 19.99 25.89 -0.86
CA ASN A 375 20.90 26.15 0.27
C ASN A 375 20.20 26.54 1.59
N TYR A 376 19.03 25.96 1.86
CA TYR A 376 18.33 26.13 3.14
C TYR A 376 17.92 24.75 3.73
N ARG A 377 17.53 24.77 5.01
CA ARG A 377 17.10 23.56 5.70
C ARG A 377 15.61 23.34 5.54
N VAL A 378 15.24 22.20 5.01
CA VAL A 378 13.85 21.72 4.90
C VAL A 378 13.56 20.65 5.94
N THR A 379 12.27 20.43 6.24
CA THR A 379 11.87 19.27 7.03
C THR A 379 12.24 18.00 6.29
N ASN A 380 12.88 17.05 6.99
CA ASN A 380 13.19 15.76 6.39
C ASN A 380 11.87 15.02 6.10
N PRO A 381 11.58 14.66 4.84
CA PRO A 381 10.32 14.00 4.49
C PRO A 381 10.14 12.68 5.25
N TYR A 382 11.22 11.97 5.57
CA TYR A 382 11.17 10.74 6.36
C TYR A 382 10.79 10.96 7.83
N ALA A 383 10.80 12.19 8.36
CA ALA A 383 10.36 12.46 9.73
C ALA A 383 8.87 12.17 9.93
N THR A 384 8.04 12.54 8.93
CA THR A 384 6.61 12.22 8.91
C THR A 384 6.39 10.75 8.57
N GLU A 385 7.15 10.21 7.61
CA GLU A 385 7.05 8.82 7.21
C GLU A 385 7.35 7.85 8.35
N GLN A 386 8.32 8.17 9.22
CA GLN A 386 8.56 7.39 10.43
C GLN A 386 7.34 7.31 11.37
N GLN A 387 6.62 8.41 11.54
CA GLN A 387 5.39 8.42 12.36
C GLN A 387 4.28 7.61 11.70
N PHE A 388 4.18 7.68 10.38
CA PHE A 388 3.20 6.89 9.63
C PHE A 388 3.52 5.39 9.66
N TRP A 389 4.80 5.02 9.65
CA TRP A 389 5.20 3.63 9.89
C TRP A 389 4.80 3.13 11.28
N ASP A 390 5.00 3.94 12.33
CA ASP A 390 4.57 3.57 13.68
C ASP A 390 3.06 3.25 13.71
N ILE A 391 2.24 4.06 13.02
CA ILE A 391 0.79 3.88 12.93
C ILE A 391 0.44 2.62 12.12
N ARG A 392 1.00 2.45 10.90
CA ARG A 392 0.74 1.29 10.04
C ARG A 392 1.11 -0.03 10.72
N LEU A 393 2.29 -0.09 11.31
CA LEU A 393 2.79 -1.30 11.97
C LEU A 393 1.95 -1.68 13.19
N LEU A 394 1.41 -0.71 13.91
CA LEU A 394 0.47 -0.98 15.01
C LEU A 394 -0.85 -1.53 14.48
N ASP A 395 -1.40 -0.97 13.42
CA ASP A 395 -2.65 -1.46 12.82
C ASP A 395 -2.51 -2.88 12.28
N TRP A 396 -1.45 -3.16 11.55
CA TRP A 396 -1.18 -4.50 10.99
C TRP A 396 -0.81 -5.55 12.05
N ASP A 397 -0.39 -5.12 13.24
CA ASP A 397 -0.16 -5.97 14.41
C ASP A 397 -1.43 -6.13 15.29
N GLY A 398 -2.61 -5.70 14.78
CA GLY A 398 -3.91 -5.84 15.45
C GLY A 398 -4.18 -4.78 16.52
N LYS A 399 -3.38 -3.72 16.63
CA LYS A 399 -3.56 -2.64 17.61
C LYS A 399 -4.35 -1.46 17.03
N HIS A 400 -5.48 -1.77 16.41
CA HIS A 400 -6.31 -0.84 15.63
C HIS A 400 -6.70 0.43 16.40
N ARG A 401 -7.07 0.31 17.68
CA ARG A 401 -7.45 1.47 18.50
C ARG A 401 -6.30 2.44 18.70
N ILE A 402 -5.08 1.92 18.93
CA ILE A 402 -3.89 2.74 19.14
C ILE A 402 -3.53 3.44 17.83
N ALA A 403 -3.51 2.73 16.71
CA ALA A 403 -3.25 3.31 15.39
C ALA A 403 -4.24 4.43 15.04
N ASN A 404 -5.55 4.20 15.24
CA ASN A 404 -6.59 5.21 15.01
C ASN A 404 -6.43 6.44 15.90
N LYS A 405 -6.07 6.25 17.19
CA LYS A 405 -5.82 7.36 18.12
C LYS A 405 -4.59 8.16 17.67
N MET A 406 -3.53 7.51 17.25
CA MET A 406 -2.29 8.20 16.82
C MET A 406 -2.51 9.02 15.57
N VAL A 407 -3.19 8.48 14.54
CA VAL A 407 -3.48 9.26 13.32
C VAL A 407 -4.41 10.42 13.61
N GLN A 408 -5.39 10.26 14.53
CA GLN A 408 -6.27 11.35 14.92
C GLN A 408 -5.52 12.45 15.68
N GLN A 409 -4.64 12.10 16.63
CA GLN A 409 -3.79 13.06 17.34
C GLN A 409 -2.86 13.83 16.40
N TYR A 410 -2.37 13.20 15.33
CA TYR A 410 -1.60 13.88 14.29
C TYR A 410 -2.48 14.89 13.56
N LEU A 411 -3.68 14.49 13.11
CA LEU A 411 -4.63 15.34 12.41
C LEU A 411 -5.20 16.47 13.28
N ASP A 412 -5.30 16.30 14.59
CA ASP A 412 -5.68 17.38 15.51
C ASP A 412 -4.70 18.58 15.46
N ASN A 413 -3.43 18.30 15.13
CA ASN A 413 -2.39 19.33 14.97
C ASN A 413 -2.19 19.76 13.51
N ALA A 414 -2.54 18.91 12.55
CA ALA A 414 -2.37 19.14 11.12
C ALA A 414 -3.60 18.66 10.34
N PRO A 415 -4.79 19.30 10.49
CA PRO A 415 -6.07 18.78 9.99
C PRO A 415 -6.16 18.72 8.48
N ALA A 416 -5.36 19.49 7.75
CA ALA A 416 -5.32 19.52 6.29
C ALA A 416 -4.16 18.70 5.69
N ASP A 417 -3.43 17.92 6.50
CA ASP A 417 -2.36 17.05 6.00
C ASP A 417 -2.97 15.90 5.19
N THR A 418 -2.81 15.97 3.87
CA THR A 418 -3.40 15.03 2.92
C THR A 418 -2.86 13.61 3.05
N ASN A 419 -1.59 13.45 3.43
CA ASN A 419 -0.97 12.15 3.65
C ASN A 419 -1.51 11.49 4.92
N ALA A 420 -1.71 12.25 5.99
CA ALA A 420 -2.33 11.77 7.22
C ALA A 420 -3.82 11.42 7.03
N LEU A 421 -4.58 12.23 6.26
CA LEU A 421 -5.95 11.91 5.89
C LEU A 421 -6.02 10.63 5.04
N ARG A 422 -5.13 10.48 4.05
CA ARG A 422 -5.03 9.25 3.26
C ARG A 422 -4.72 8.04 4.15
N LEU A 423 -3.73 8.16 5.05
CA LEU A 423 -3.42 7.09 6.01
C LEU A 423 -4.62 6.73 6.87
N LYS A 424 -5.37 7.71 7.40
CA LYS A 424 -6.61 7.47 8.15
C LYS A 424 -7.64 6.72 7.30
N GLY A 425 -7.81 7.09 6.03
CA GLY A 425 -8.68 6.38 5.09
C GLY A 425 -8.21 4.95 4.84
N ASP A 426 -6.90 4.73 4.66
CA ASP A 426 -6.31 3.40 4.48
C ASP A 426 -6.53 2.51 5.71
N LEU A 427 -6.32 3.03 6.93
CA LEU A 427 -6.62 2.32 8.17
C LEU A 427 -8.09 1.87 8.20
N ARG A 428 -9.03 2.77 7.87
CA ARG A 428 -10.45 2.43 7.82
C ARG A 428 -10.76 1.35 6.80
N ARG A 429 -10.15 1.41 5.62
CA ARG A 429 -10.29 0.38 4.59
C ARG A 429 -9.76 -0.98 5.07
N TRP A 430 -8.56 -1.02 5.66
CA TRP A 430 -7.95 -2.27 6.18
C TRP A 430 -8.75 -2.87 7.34
N GLN A 431 -9.38 -2.02 8.15
CA GLN A 431 -10.26 -2.43 9.25
C GLN A 431 -11.67 -2.83 8.80
N GLY A 432 -12.00 -2.79 7.49
CA GLY A 432 -13.30 -3.19 6.95
C GLY A 432 -14.37 -2.09 6.95
N PHE A 433 -14.00 -0.83 7.07
CA PHE A 433 -14.90 0.33 7.07
C PHE A 433 -14.77 1.17 5.78
N PRO A 434 -15.26 0.67 4.63
CA PRO A 434 -15.10 1.32 3.34
C PRO A 434 -15.82 2.67 3.22
N ASP A 435 -16.98 2.86 3.87
CA ASP A 435 -17.73 4.12 3.82
C ASP A 435 -16.97 5.23 4.56
N ASP A 436 -16.39 4.93 5.73
CA ASP A 436 -15.51 5.84 6.47
C ASP A 436 -14.23 6.15 5.68
N ALA A 437 -13.66 5.16 4.99
CA ALA A 437 -12.49 5.35 4.14
C ALA A 437 -12.79 6.32 3.00
N LEU A 438 -13.88 6.12 2.26
CA LEU A 438 -14.31 7.01 1.18
C LEU A 438 -14.59 8.43 1.67
N ALA A 439 -15.29 8.58 2.81
CA ALA A 439 -15.55 9.90 3.40
C ALA A 439 -14.25 10.63 3.76
N THR A 440 -13.24 9.89 4.29
CA THR A 440 -11.93 10.48 4.61
C THR A 440 -11.13 10.85 3.36
N TYR A 441 -11.22 10.05 2.28
CA TYR A 441 -10.60 10.41 1.00
C TYR A 441 -11.30 11.59 0.32
N ASP A 442 -12.62 11.74 0.51
CA ASP A 442 -13.36 12.91 0.06
C ASP A 442 -12.88 14.16 0.79
N GLU A 443 -12.70 14.10 2.10
CA GLU A 443 -12.10 15.19 2.89
C GLU A 443 -10.69 15.54 2.39
N ALA A 444 -9.82 14.56 2.18
CA ALA A 444 -8.48 14.78 1.65
C ALA A 444 -8.48 15.48 0.29
N SER A 445 -9.50 15.23 -0.54
CA SER A 445 -9.59 15.80 -1.89
C SER A 445 -9.73 17.33 -1.93
N TYR A 446 -10.17 17.95 -0.84
CA TYR A 446 -10.27 19.42 -0.74
C TYR A 446 -8.91 20.11 -0.54
N TYR A 447 -7.94 19.39 0.01
CA TYR A 447 -6.63 19.94 0.38
C TYR A 447 -5.50 19.46 -0.53
N ILE A 448 -5.71 18.38 -1.29
CA ILE A 448 -4.66 17.71 -2.06
C ILE A 448 -4.20 18.55 -3.25
N HIS A 449 -2.89 18.62 -3.45
CA HIS A 449 -2.33 19.22 -4.65
C HIS A 449 -2.71 18.40 -5.89
N PRO A 450 -3.00 19.05 -7.06
CA PRO A 450 -3.38 18.33 -8.29
C PRO A 450 -2.43 17.19 -8.68
N ASP A 451 -1.11 17.38 -8.48
CA ASP A 451 -0.09 16.38 -8.83
C ASP A 451 -0.12 15.12 -7.94
N GLU A 452 -0.67 15.23 -6.72
CA GLU A 452 -0.80 14.12 -5.79
C GLU A 452 -2.16 13.40 -5.87
N ARG A 453 -3.10 13.96 -6.64
CA ARG A 453 -4.47 13.44 -6.75
C ARG A 453 -4.54 12.01 -7.26
N ILE A 454 -3.59 11.58 -8.10
CA ILE A 454 -3.52 10.21 -8.63
C ILE A 454 -3.56 9.18 -7.49
N GLY A 455 -2.74 9.36 -6.47
CA GLY A 455 -2.69 8.42 -5.33
C GLY A 455 -4.02 8.33 -4.57
N LEU A 456 -4.75 9.43 -4.45
CA LEU A 456 -6.07 9.44 -3.81
C LEU A 456 -7.12 8.69 -4.64
N GLU A 457 -7.13 8.90 -5.97
CA GLU A 457 -8.05 8.18 -6.88
C GLU A 457 -7.75 6.67 -6.93
N VAL A 458 -6.48 6.27 -6.81
CA VAL A 458 -6.07 4.86 -6.65
C VAL A 458 -6.68 4.24 -5.39
N ASN A 459 -6.64 4.96 -4.27
CA ASN A 459 -7.21 4.48 -3.01
C ASN A 459 -8.74 4.33 -3.11
N ARG A 460 -9.44 5.29 -3.75
CA ARG A 460 -10.89 5.20 -4.01
C ARG A 460 -11.24 4.02 -4.93
N ALA A 461 -10.52 3.87 -6.04
CA ALA A 461 -10.72 2.76 -6.96
C ALA A 461 -10.54 1.41 -6.26
N THR A 462 -9.55 1.31 -5.36
CA THR A 462 -9.31 0.13 -4.54
C THR A 462 -10.51 -0.19 -3.64
N VAL A 463 -11.08 0.81 -2.96
CA VAL A 463 -12.29 0.60 -2.14
C VAL A 463 -13.46 0.11 -2.98
N TYR A 464 -13.71 0.69 -4.14
CA TYR A 464 -14.80 0.24 -5.02
C TYR A 464 -14.60 -1.19 -5.51
N LEU A 465 -13.35 -1.59 -5.83
CA LEU A 465 -13.03 -2.98 -6.16
C LEU A 465 -13.27 -3.93 -4.98
N ASP A 466 -12.85 -3.56 -3.78
CA ASP A 466 -13.03 -4.37 -2.57
C ASP A 466 -14.52 -4.53 -2.21
N GLN A 467 -15.36 -3.53 -2.53
CA GLN A 467 -16.81 -3.58 -2.35
C GLN A 467 -17.56 -4.33 -3.46
N GLY A 468 -16.92 -4.60 -4.60
CA GLY A 468 -17.58 -5.15 -5.79
C GLY A 468 -18.43 -4.14 -6.57
N ASP A 469 -18.23 -2.82 -6.36
CA ASP A 469 -18.79 -1.75 -7.20
C ASP A 469 -17.96 -1.60 -8.47
N TYR A 470 -18.06 -2.59 -9.36
CA TYR A 470 -17.25 -2.66 -10.60
C TYR A 470 -17.44 -1.43 -11.48
N ARG A 471 -18.65 -0.84 -11.50
CA ARG A 471 -18.95 0.36 -12.30
C ARG A 471 -18.12 1.55 -11.83
N LYS A 472 -18.16 1.86 -10.53
CA LYS A 472 -17.37 2.97 -9.95
C LYS A 472 -15.89 2.67 -9.98
N ALA A 473 -15.47 1.43 -9.70
CA ALA A 473 -14.07 1.02 -9.80
C ALA A 473 -13.53 1.30 -11.21
N ARG A 474 -14.21 0.83 -12.25
CA ARG A 474 -13.81 1.02 -13.64
C ARG A 474 -13.79 2.50 -14.03
N ALA A 475 -14.80 3.29 -13.62
CA ALA A 475 -14.84 4.73 -13.87
C ALA A 475 -13.64 5.45 -13.24
N SER A 476 -13.31 5.14 -11.97
CA SER A 476 -12.15 5.71 -11.27
C SER A 476 -10.82 5.27 -11.91
N ILE A 477 -10.68 4.00 -12.30
CA ILE A 477 -9.49 3.48 -12.97
C ILE A 477 -9.28 4.16 -14.33
N ASN A 478 -10.35 4.32 -15.11
CA ASN A 478 -10.27 4.96 -16.43
C ASN A 478 -9.92 6.44 -16.35
N ALA A 479 -10.22 7.12 -15.25
CA ALA A 479 -9.85 8.51 -15.01
C ALA A 479 -8.37 8.69 -14.67
N LEU A 480 -7.63 7.61 -14.32
CA LEU A 480 -6.20 7.66 -14.07
C LEU A 480 -5.42 7.84 -15.38
N PRO A 481 -4.22 8.47 -15.32
CA PRO A 481 -3.34 8.62 -16.48
C PRO A 481 -3.04 7.29 -17.16
N GLU A 482 -2.98 7.28 -18.50
CA GLU A 482 -2.84 6.06 -19.30
C GLU A 482 -1.57 5.26 -18.97
N TYR A 483 -0.47 5.96 -18.72
CA TYR A 483 0.83 5.35 -18.39
C TYR A 483 1.10 5.27 -16.88
N SER A 484 0.07 5.43 -16.06
CA SER A 484 0.20 5.30 -14.61
C SER A 484 0.37 3.82 -14.24
N ALA A 485 1.43 3.53 -13.50
CA ALA A 485 1.68 2.23 -12.91
C ALA A 485 0.53 1.73 -12.05
N SER A 486 -0.01 2.60 -11.22
CA SER A 486 -1.14 2.29 -10.36
C SER A 486 -2.39 1.91 -11.15
N LYS A 487 -2.58 2.50 -12.36
CA LYS A 487 -3.66 2.10 -13.27
C LYS A 487 -3.46 0.68 -13.77
N ALA A 488 -2.22 0.33 -14.15
CA ALA A 488 -1.90 -1.02 -14.62
C ALA A 488 -2.15 -2.08 -13.54
N ASP A 489 -1.75 -1.82 -12.30
CA ASP A 489 -2.01 -2.72 -11.16
C ASP A 489 -3.50 -2.87 -10.86
N LEU A 490 -4.24 -1.75 -10.86
CA LEU A 490 -5.69 -1.80 -10.64
C LEU A 490 -6.42 -2.52 -11.77
N LEU A 491 -5.99 -2.34 -13.03
CA LEU A 491 -6.54 -3.10 -14.16
C LEU A 491 -6.24 -4.58 -14.01
N LYS A 492 -5.01 -4.97 -13.67
CA LYS A 492 -4.65 -6.36 -13.39
C LYS A 492 -5.53 -6.97 -12.29
N ARG A 493 -5.78 -6.23 -11.19
CA ARG A 493 -6.68 -6.68 -10.11
C ARG A 493 -8.13 -6.80 -10.59
N LEU A 494 -8.61 -5.81 -11.36
CA LEU A 494 -9.96 -5.82 -11.94
C LEU A 494 -10.13 -7.02 -12.88
N ASP A 495 -9.17 -7.25 -13.79
CA ASP A 495 -9.18 -8.37 -14.73
C ASP A 495 -9.19 -9.71 -14.00
N LEU A 496 -8.38 -9.85 -12.95
CA LEU A 496 -8.35 -11.05 -12.12
C LEU A 496 -9.66 -11.28 -11.35
N GLN A 497 -10.32 -10.21 -10.87
CA GLN A 497 -11.65 -10.32 -10.23
C GLN A 497 -12.75 -10.60 -11.24
N ALA A 498 -12.59 -10.13 -12.48
CA ALA A 498 -13.52 -10.38 -13.57
C ALA A 498 -13.28 -11.71 -14.29
N ALA A 499 -12.17 -12.38 -14.07
CA ALA A 499 -11.80 -13.63 -14.74
C ALA A 499 -12.80 -14.77 -14.48
N PRO A 500 -12.93 -15.73 -15.41
CA PRO A 500 -13.65 -16.97 -15.15
C PRO A 500 -13.08 -17.67 -13.91
N GLN A 501 -13.94 -18.35 -13.15
CA GLN A 501 -13.54 -18.94 -11.88
C GLN A 501 -14.14 -20.35 -11.72
N LEU A 502 -13.31 -21.30 -11.33
CA LEU A 502 -13.74 -22.62 -10.89
C LEU A 502 -13.61 -22.72 -9.36
N ASN A 503 -14.72 -23.01 -8.69
CA ASN A 503 -14.75 -23.35 -7.28
C ASN A 503 -15.05 -24.84 -7.13
N VAL A 504 -14.26 -25.54 -6.31
CA VAL A 504 -14.48 -26.93 -5.96
C VAL A 504 -14.35 -27.10 -4.45
N GLN A 505 -15.34 -27.72 -3.84
CA GLN A 505 -15.31 -28.14 -2.45
C GLN A 505 -15.60 -29.64 -2.38
N SER A 506 -14.80 -30.39 -1.66
CA SER A 506 -15.01 -31.79 -1.43
C SER A 506 -14.84 -32.10 0.05
N ALA A 507 -15.71 -32.94 0.58
CA ALA A 507 -15.62 -33.42 1.95
C ALA A 507 -15.78 -34.95 1.95
N TRP A 508 -15.01 -35.58 2.80
CA TRP A 508 -15.13 -36.99 3.12
C TRP A 508 -15.18 -37.14 4.63
N SER A 509 -16.06 -38.02 5.14
CA SER A 509 -16.09 -38.36 6.55
C SER A 509 -16.32 -39.83 6.77
N ASP A 510 -15.66 -40.37 7.79
CA ASP A 510 -15.84 -41.71 8.33
C ASP A 510 -16.44 -41.58 9.74
N THR A 511 -17.73 -41.90 9.84
CA THR A 511 -18.50 -41.74 11.08
C THR A 511 -18.78 -43.09 11.72
N THR A 512 -18.37 -43.26 12.97
CA THR A 512 -18.68 -44.39 13.76
C THR A 512 -19.94 -44.11 14.58
N SER A 513 -21.09 -44.58 14.10
CA SER A 513 -22.36 -44.57 14.83
C SER A 513 -22.78 -45.99 15.13
N PRO A 514 -23.05 -46.39 16.37
CA PRO A 514 -23.77 -47.61 16.61
C PRO A 514 -25.20 -47.47 16.02
N PRO A 515 -25.71 -48.42 15.25
CA PRO A 515 -25.08 -49.73 14.93
C PRO A 515 -24.31 -49.77 13.60
N GLN A 516 -24.08 -48.63 12.87
CA GLN A 516 -23.54 -48.65 11.49
C GLN A 516 -22.37 -47.69 11.32
N GLN A 517 -21.28 -48.14 10.69
CA GLN A 517 -20.23 -47.26 10.14
C GLN A 517 -20.75 -46.58 8.89
N GLN A 518 -20.57 -45.27 8.74
CA GLN A 518 -20.98 -44.47 7.60
C GLN A 518 -19.80 -43.75 6.96
N HIS A 519 -19.54 -43.99 5.69
CA HIS A 519 -18.58 -43.27 4.88
C HIS A 519 -19.33 -42.28 3.98
N GLU A 520 -19.27 -41.01 4.31
CA GLU A 520 -19.95 -39.96 3.52
C GLU A 520 -18.92 -39.21 2.68
N TRP A 521 -19.31 -38.83 1.49
CA TRP A 521 -18.52 -37.89 0.72
C TRP A 521 -19.41 -36.96 -0.09
N SER A 522 -18.90 -35.75 -0.32
CA SER A 522 -19.57 -34.74 -1.12
C SER A 522 -18.59 -34.00 -2.02
N ILE A 523 -19.07 -33.56 -3.18
CA ILE A 523 -18.38 -32.63 -4.06
C ILE A 523 -19.38 -31.57 -4.47
N ASN A 524 -19.00 -30.32 -4.33
CA ASN A 524 -19.71 -29.16 -4.88
C ASN A 524 -18.75 -28.41 -5.82
N SER A 525 -19.16 -28.21 -7.06
CA SER A 525 -18.35 -27.53 -8.08
C SER A 525 -19.18 -26.47 -8.77
N GLN A 526 -18.61 -25.29 -8.93
CA GLN A 526 -19.23 -24.17 -9.66
C GLN A 526 -18.21 -23.59 -10.62
N LEU A 527 -18.59 -23.48 -11.87
CA LEU A 527 -17.79 -22.84 -12.92
C LEU A 527 -18.48 -21.55 -13.34
N PHE A 528 -17.87 -20.43 -13.01
CA PHE A 528 -18.34 -19.10 -13.33
C PHE A 528 -17.74 -18.60 -14.64
N SER A 529 -18.54 -17.91 -15.44
CA SER A 529 -18.07 -17.12 -16.59
C SER A 529 -17.25 -15.92 -16.13
N ALA A 530 -16.56 -15.28 -17.07
CA ALA A 530 -16.04 -13.92 -16.84
C ALA A 530 -17.20 -12.98 -16.44
N ARG A 531 -16.86 -11.98 -15.60
CA ARG A 531 -17.82 -10.92 -15.26
C ARG A 531 -17.95 -9.91 -16.38
N THR A 532 -19.13 -9.38 -16.57
CA THR A 532 -19.37 -8.18 -17.39
C THR A 532 -18.78 -6.93 -16.74
N ASP A 533 -18.81 -5.81 -17.44
CA ASP A 533 -18.34 -4.52 -16.92
C ASP A 533 -19.08 -4.06 -15.65
N ASP A 534 -20.35 -4.43 -15.51
CA ASP A 534 -21.16 -4.17 -14.33
C ASP A 534 -21.01 -5.24 -13.23
N GLY A 535 -20.22 -6.29 -13.49
CA GLY A 535 -19.94 -7.36 -12.54
C GLY A 535 -20.89 -8.56 -12.59
N HIS A 536 -21.83 -8.64 -13.58
CA HIS A 536 -22.70 -9.79 -13.77
C HIS A 536 -21.91 -10.99 -14.28
N ARG A 537 -22.27 -12.20 -13.86
CA ARG A 537 -21.71 -13.47 -14.40
C ARG A 537 -22.72 -14.59 -14.37
N ALA A 538 -22.56 -15.55 -15.26
CA ALA A 538 -23.29 -16.81 -15.27
C ALA A 538 -22.44 -17.92 -14.65
N TYR A 539 -23.09 -19.03 -14.24
CA TYR A 539 -22.37 -20.19 -13.75
C TYR A 539 -23.09 -21.50 -14.11
N VAL A 540 -22.31 -22.56 -14.09
CA VAL A 540 -22.78 -23.94 -14.08
C VAL A 540 -22.40 -24.53 -12.73
N GLU A 541 -23.31 -25.26 -12.11
CA GLU A 541 -23.06 -25.92 -10.84
C GLU A 541 -23.30 -27.44 -10.96
N HIS A 542 -22.51 -28.17 -10.15
CA HIS A 542 -22.63 -29.60 -10.02
C HIS A 542 -22.39 -30.00 -8.56
N LYS A 543 -23.35 -30.72 -7.99
CA LYS A 543 -23.29 -31.19 -6.60
C LYS A 543 -23.54 -32.68 -6.56
N VAL A 544 -22.73 -33.42 -5.81
CA VAL A 544 -22.88 -34.83 -5.50
C VAL A 544 -22.76 -35.02 -4.00
N GLU A 545 -23.66 -35.79 -3.41
CA GLU A 545 -23.60 -36.25 -2.03
C GLU A 545 -23.88 -37.74 -1.96
N THR A 546 -23.11 -38.45 -1.16
CA THR A 546 -23.31 -39.89 -0.91
C THR A 546 -23.26 -40.16 0.59
N SER A 547 -24.10 -41.07 1.03
CA SER A 547 -24.10 -41.57 2.41
C SER A 547 -24.55 -43.03 2.39
N PRO A 548 -23.79 -43.96 2.97
CA PRO A 548 -24.22 -45.35 3.14
C PRO A 548 -25.41 -45.41 4.09
N TYR A 549 -26.36 -46.26 3.78
CA TYR A 549 -27.53 -46.53 4.62
C TYR A 549 -27.89 -48.02 4.62
N GLY A 550 -27.66 -48.70 5.71
CA GLY A 550 -27.84 -50.15 5.75
C GLY A 550 -26.85 -50.87 4.81
N ASN A 551 -27.38 -51.66 3.88
CA ASN A 551 -26.60 -52.32 2.86
C ASN A 551 -26.54 -51.52 1.52
N ASP A 552 -27.23 -50.36 1.47
CA ASP A 552 -27.37 -49.53 0.29
C ASP A 552 -26.50 -48.24 0.42
N SER A 553 -26.18 -47.62 -0.70
CA SER A 553 -25.53 -46.31 -0.76
C SER A 553 -26.50 -45.29 -1.34
N LEU A 554 -26.89 -44.33 -0.50
CA LEU A 554 -27.72 -43.22 -0.94
C LEU A 554 -26.85 -42.24 -1.71
N ARG A 555 -27.26 -41.86 -2.90
CA ARG A 555 -26.58 -40.89 -3.73
C ARG A 555 -27.52 -39.88 -4.33
N MET A 556 -27.21 -38.61 -4.19
CA MET A 556 -27.88 -37.48 -4.81
C MET A 556 -26.91 -36.77 -5.73
N GLN A 557 -27.37 -36.39 -6.91
CA GLN A 557 -26.59 -35.55 -7.83
C GLN A 557 -27.51 -34.47 -8.36
N ARG A 558 -26.98 -33.24 -8.45
CA ARG A 558 -27.66 -32.07 -9.02
C ARG A 558 -26.75 -31.40 -10.04
N VAL A 559 -27.35 -30.96 -11.17
CA VAL A 559 -26.70 -30.14 -12.18
C VAL A 559 -27.59 -28.94 -12.47
N GLY A 560 -27.03 -27.77 -12.53
CA GLY A 560 -27.78 -26.53 -12.74
C GLY A 560 -26.99 -25.46 -13.45
N VAL A 561 -27.70 -24.41 -13.77
CA VAL A 561 -27.16 -23.15 -14.31
C VAL A 561 -27.73 -21.99 -13.52
N GLY A 562 -26.95 -20.92 -13.38
CA GLY A 562 -27.42 -19.75 -12.68
C GLY A 562 -26.69 -18.47 -13.13
N ALA A 563 -27.08 -17.37 -12.52
CA ALA A 563 -26.49 -16.08 -12.76
C ALA A 563 -26.42 -15.23 -11.49
N GLU A 564 -25.28 -14.63 -11.25
CA GLU A 564 -25.09 -13.52 -10.31
C GLU A 564 -25.28 -12.19 -11.02
N LEU A 565 -26.28 -11.41 -10.62
CA LEU A 565 -26.59 -10.09 -11.15
C LEU A 565 -26.15 -9.04 -10.13
N ASN A 566 -25.08 -8.35 -10.43
CA ASN A 566 -24.49 -7.34 -9.54
C ASN A 566 -25.11 -5.95 -9.83
N PHE A 567 -25.90 -5.45 -8.92
CA PHE A 567 -26.45 -4.10 -8.90
C PHE A 567 -26.01 -3.38 -7.61
N TYR A 568 -24.70 -3.31 -7.40
CA TYR A 568 -24.19 -2.78 -6.13
C TYR A 568 -25.00 -1.60 -5.61
N PRO A 569 -25.43 -1.57 -4.33
CA PRO A 569 -25.06 -2.49 -3.23
C PRO A 569 -25.91 -3.77 -3.13
N THR A 570 -26.66 -4.15 -4.15
CA THR A 570 -27.51 -5.34 -4.19
C THR A 570 -26.89 -6.39 -5.14
N LEU A 571 -26.77 -7.63 -4.67
CA LEU A 571 -26.43 -8.79 -5.47
C LEU A 571 -27.63 -9.72 -5.52
N ILE A 572 -28.07 -10.10 -6.71
CA ILE A 572 -29.14 -11.08 -6.94
C ILE A 572 -28.49 -12.34 -7.52
N ASP A 573 -28.76 -13.49 -6.93
CA ASP A 573 -28.35 -14.80 -7.43
C ASP A 573 -29.58 -15.63 -7.75
N ILE A 574 -29.65 -16.14 -8.97
CA ILE A 574 -30.75 -16.97 -9.43
C ILE A 574 -30.17 -18.22 -10.09
N GLY A 575 -30.73 -19.38 -9.80
CA GLY A 575 -30.31 -20.63 -10.42
C GLY A 575 -31.42 -21.64 -10.51
N ALA A 576 -31.29 -22.52 -11.46
CA ALA A 576 -32.21 -23.60 -11.68
C ALA A 576 -31.45 -24.81 -12.23
N GLY A 577 -31.96 -26.00 -11.94
CA GLY A 577 -31.37 -27.24 -12.42
C GLY A 577 -32.27 -28.44 -12.19
N HIS A 578 -31.66 -29.58 -12.32
CA HIS A 578 -32.34 -30.86 -12.16
C HIS A 578 -31.46 -31.84 -11.39
N GLY A 579 -32.11 -32.57 -10.48
CA GLY A 579 -31.46 -33.65 -9.79
C GLY A 579 -31.57 -34.98 -10.56
N THR A 580 -30.62 -35.84 -10.31
CA THR A 580 -30.62 -37.24 -10.80
C THR A 580 -30.49 -38.19 -9.60
N GLU A 581 -30.74 -39.44 -9.80
CA GLU A 581 -30.73 -40.48 -8.77
C GLU A 581 -31.82 -40.25 -7.69
N LEU A 582 -31.46 -40.05 -6.40
CA LEU A 582 -32.47 -39.86 -5.36
C LEU A 582 -33.32 -38.60 -5.53
N ASN A 583 -32.73 -37.51 -6.04
CA ASN A 583 -33.45 -36.27 -6.27
C ASN A 583 -33.71 -36.08 -7.77
N GLN A 584 -34.83 -36.58 -8.27
CA GLN A 584 -35.19 -36.53 -9.70
C GLN A 584 -36.14 -35.36 -10.05
N LYS A 585 -36.24 -34.35 -9.15
CA LYS A 585 -37.08 -33.17 -9.39
C LYS A 585 -36.23 -31.96 -9.81
N PRO A 586 -36.85 -31.05 -10.59
CA PRO A 586 -36.22 -29.74 -10.81
C PRO A 586 -36.08 -28.97 -9.51
N TYR A 587 -35.04 -28.19 -9.39
CA TYR A 587 -34.84 -27.25 -8.32
C TYR A 587 -34.66 -25.81 -8.84
N PHE A 588 -34.95 -24.86 -7.97
CA PHE A 588 -34.78 -23.46 -8.26
C PHE A 588 -34.34 -22.75 -6.99
N HIS A 589 -33.46 -21.78 -7.11
CA HIS A 589 -33.14 -20.84 -6.02
C HIS A 589 -33.10 -19.40 -6.52
N ALA A 590 -33.43 -18.47 -5.64
CA ALA A 590 -33.31 -17.05 -5.84
C ALA A 590 -32.88 -16.39 -4.53
N ALA A 591 -31.75 -15.72 -4.54
CA ALA A 591 -31.21 -15.01 -3.39
C ALA A 591 -31.01 -13.51 -3.70
N VAL A 592 -31.29 -12.66 -2.74
CA VAL A 592 -31.01 -11.24 -2.78
C VAL A 592 -30.15 -10.91 -1.56
N ASN A 593 -28.94 -10.40 -1.81
CA ASN A 593 -28.04 -9.90 -0.78
C ASN A 593 -27.89 -8.39 -0.94
N HIS A 594 -28.11 -7.65 0.14
CA HIS A 594 -28.02 -6.20 0.14
C HIS A 594 -27.07 -5.70 1.22
N THR A 595 -26.14 -4.83 0.84
CA THR A 595 -25.24 -4.12 1.75
C THR A 595 -25.88 -2.77 2.10
N PHE A 596 -26.47 -2.64 3.31
CA PHE A 596 -27.09 -1.40 3.77
C PHE A 596 -26.06 -0.30 4.05
N ASN A 597 -24.94 -0.70 4.61
CA ASN A 597 -23.77 0.14 4.93
C ASN A 597 -22.58 -0.76 5.32
N GLN A 598 -21.45 -0.16 5.69
CA GLN A 598 -20.25 -0.90 6.12
C GLN A 598 -20.48 -1.83 7.34
N TRP A 599 -21.55 -1.61 8.13
CA TRP A 599 -21.85 -2.37 9.36
C TRP A 599 -22.79 -3.54 9.13
N ILE A 600 -23.71 -3.46 8.17
CA ILE A 600 -24.84 -4.37 8.03
C ILE A 600 -25.02 -4.84 6.60
N LYS A 601 -25.00 -6.15 6.42
CA LYS A 601 -25.40 -6.84 5.19
C LYS A 601 -26.52 -7.82 5.52
N ALA A 602 -27.55 -7.90 4.69
CA ALA A 602 -28.62 -8.89 4.87
C ALA A 602 -28.92 -9.62 3.57
N GLY A 603 -29.35 -10.87 3.71
CA GLY A 603 -29.73 -11.76 2.62
C GLY A 603 -31.09 -12.41 2.85
N LEU A 604 -31.79 -12.64 1.77
CA LEU A 604 -33.00 -13.46 1.70
C LEU A 604 -32.88 -14.43 0.53
N GLU A 605 -33.13 -15.69 0.77
CA GLU A 605 -33.06 -16.74 -0.23
C GLU A 605 -34.32 -17.58 -0.22
N LEU A 606 -34.82 -17.93 -1.39
CA LEU A 606 -35.93 -18.82 -1.64
C LEU A 606 -35.42 -20.03 -2.40
N GLN A 607 -35.72 -21.22 -1.94
CA GLN A 607 -35.34 -22.48 -2.59
C GLN A 607 -36.56 -23.37 -2.80
N LYS A 608 -36.75 -23.82 -4.03
CA LYS A 608 -37.66 -24.89 -4.38
C LYS A 608 -36.88 -26.18 -4.52
N ASN A 609 -37.31 -27.26 -3.87
CA ASN A 609 -36.55 -28.50 -3.78
C ASN A 609 -35.15 -28.24 -3.22
N SER A 610 -35.14 -27.78 -1.97
CA SER A 610 -33.96 -27.23 -1.26
C SER A 610 -32.80 -28.22 -1.13
N GLU A 611 -31.59 -27.68 -1.13
CA GLU A 611 -30.37 -28.43 -0.79
C GLU A 611 -30.35 -28.92 0.66
N SER A 612 -31.12 -28.29 1.54
CA SER A 612 -31.20 -28.68 2.96
C SER A 612 -32.04 -29.97 3.19
N THR A 613 -32.61 -30.53 2.13
CA THR A 613 -33.36 -31.78 2.21
C THR A 613 -32.42 -32.95 2.50
N PRO A 614 -32.56 -33.66 3.64
CA PRO A 614 -31.70 -34.80 3.98
C PRO A 614 -31.79 -35.94 2.96
N LEU A 615 -30.68 -36.65 2.66
CA LEU A 615 -30.66 -37.79 1.74
C LEU A 615 -31.69 -38.88 2.10
N ARG A 616 -31.91 -39.13 3.40
CA ARG A 616 -32.93 -40.07 3.91
C ARG A 616 -34.35 -39.60 3.64
N ALA A 617 -34.62 -38.31 3.59
CA ALA A 617 -35.91 -37.78 3.14
C ALA A 617 -36.10 -38.01 1.65
N LEU A 618 -35.09 -37.72 0.82
CA LEU A 618 -35.09 -37.93 -0.61
C LEU A 618 -35.28 -39.43 -1.00
N GLU A 619 -34.73 -40.36 -0.20
CA GLU A 619 -34.97 -41.83 -0.37
C GLU A 619 -36.44 -42.18 -0.28
N LYS A 620 -37.23 -41.46 0.46
CA LYS A 620 -38.67 -41.64 0.65
C LYS A 620 -39.51 -40.65 -0.17
N ASP A 621 -38.94 -40.06 -1.23
CA ASP A 621 -39.57 -39.05 -2.07
C ASP A 621 -40.08 -37.81 -1.31
N VAL A 622 -39.52 -37.51 -0.13
CA VAL A 622 -39.84 -36.34 0.67
C VAL A 622 -38.85 -35.20 0.27
N TYR A 623 -39.40 -34.09 -0.16
CA TYR A 623 -38.65 -32.88 -0.57
C TYR A 623 -39.02 -31.70 0.33
N ALA A 624 -38.11 -30.75 0.43
CA ALA A 624 -38.36 -29.53 1.18
C ALA A 624 -38.20 -28.27 0.31
N ASP A 625 -39.07 -27.30 0.51
CA ASP A 625 -38.87 -25.93 0.06
C ASP A 625 -38.33 -25.10 1.22
N ALA A 626 -37.43 -24.15 0.95
CA ALA A 626 -36.81 -23.36 1.99
C ALA A 626 -36.93 -21.86 1.76
N VAL A 627 -37.07 -21.14 2.87
CA VAL A 627 -36.87 -19.68 2.96
C VAL A 627 -35.80 -19.43 3.99
N ILE A 628 -34.72 -18.75 3.58
CA ILE A 628 -33.55 -18.48 4.40
C ILE A 628 -33.34 -16.97 4.46
N ALA A 629 -33.19 -16.42 5.67
CA ALA A 629 -32.86 -15.02 5.88
C ALA A 629 -31.63 -14.91 6.78
N ASN A 630 -30.73 -14.00 6.48
CA ASN A 630 -29.54 -13.76 7.29
C ASN A 630 -29.22 -12.27 7.40
N VAL A 631 -28.55 -11.92 8.50
CA VAL A 631 -27.98 -10.58 8.74
C VAL A 631 -26.56 -10.79 9.24
N ASN A 632 -25.59 -10.15 8.57
CA ASN A 632 -24.20 -10.15 8.98
C ASN A 632 -23.81 -8.72 9.38
N MET A 633 -23.12 -8.59 10.49
CA MET A 633 -22.72 -7.33 11.11
C MET A 633 -21.20 -7.30 11.29
N HIS A 634 -20.54 -6.27 10.76
CA HIS A 634 -19.14 -5.97 11.01
C HIS A 634 -19.08 -4.94 12.16
N LEU A 635 -18.76 -5.38 13.38
CA LEU A 635 -18.87 -4.54 14.58
C LEU A 635 -17.58 -3.76 14.88
N SER A 636 -16.43 -4.34 14.55
CA SER A 636 -15.11 -3.71 14.64
C SER A 636 -14.13 -4.43 13.71
N ALA A 637 -12.91 -3.91 13.59
CA ALA A 637 -11.82 -4.58 12.84
C ALA A 637 -11.61 -6.06 13.25
N ASP A 638 -11.94 -6.39 14.50
CA ASP A 638 -11.71 -7.71 15.11
C ASP A 638 -12.98 -8.52 15.36
N VAL A 639 -14.18 -7.94 15.17
CA VAL A 639 -15.42 -8.59 15.61
C VAL A 639 -16.49 -8.53 14.55
N ASP A 640 -16.93 -9.71 14.10
CA ASP A 640 -18.10 -9.91 13.28
C ASP A 640 -19.18 -10.67 14.04
N ALA A 641 -20.44 -10.40 13.76
CA ALA A 641 -21.57 -11.12 14.31
C ALA A 641 -22.61 -11.41 13.23
N GLY A 642 -23.46 -12.39 13.44
CA GLY A 642 -24.55 -12.64 12.50
C GLY A 642 -25.68 -13.43 13.10
N LEU A 643 -26.82 -13.32 12.41
CA LEU A 643 -28.07 -14.01 12.71
C LEU A 643 -28.57 -14.69 11.43
N GLY A 644 -29.16 -15.85 11.55
CA GLY A 644 -29.84 -16.48 10.44
C GLY A 644 -31.10 -17.21 10.91
N LEU A 645 -32.07 -17.24 10.03
CA LEU A 645 -33.35 -17.93 10.18
C LEU A 645 -33.58 -18.79 8.95
N SER A 646 -34.07 -20.01 9.13
CA SER A 646 -34.54 -20.81 8.02
C SER A 646 -35.88 -21.47 8.34
N LEU A 647 -36.70 -21.59 7.31
CA LEU A 647 -37.96 -22.29 7.31
C LEU A 647 -37.91 -23.32 6.19
N ASN A 648 -37.96 -24.61 6.53
CA ASN A 648 -38.03 -25.70 5.55
C ASN A 648 -39.39 -26.37 5.67
N ASP A 649 -40.17 -26.34 4.59
CA ASP A 649 -41.49 -26.96 4.46
C ASP A 649 -41.37 -28.23 3.66
N PHE A 650 -41.50 -29.37 4.38
CA PHE A 650 -41.39 -30.72 3.78
C PHE A 650 -42.76 -31.20 3.29
N ASP A 651 -42.80 -31.88 2.18
CA ASP A 651 -44.06 -32.38 1.58
C ASP A 651 -44.68 -33.57 2.35
N ASP A 652 -44.01 -34.14 3.39
CA ASP A 652 -44.55 -35.07 4.39
C ASP A 652 -45.35 -34.35 5.51
N GLY A 653 -45.44 -33.03 5.45
CA GLY A 653 -46.15 -32.17 6.41
C GLY A 653 -45.31 -31.72 7.61
N ASN A 654 -44.01 -32.05 7.67
CA ASN A 654 -43.09 -31.45 8.63
C ASN A 654 -42.77 -29.99 8.21
N VAL A 655 -42.64 -29.12 9.23
CA VAL A 655 -42.12 -27.77 9.06
C VAL A 655 -40.97 -27.59 10.03
N ARG A 656 -39.75 -27.53 9.50
CA ARG A 656 -38.54 -27.28 10.26
C ARG A 656 -38.26 -25.77 10.30
N ARG A 657 -38.11 -25.24 11.53
CA ARG A 657 -37.70 -23.85 11.78
C ARG A 657 -36.35 -23.87 12.46
N GLU A 658 -35.43 -23.11 11.93
CA GLU A 658 -34.08 -23.04 12.45
C GLU A 658 -33.69 -21.58 12.65
N ALA A 659 -32.90 -21.33 13.68
CA ALA A 659 -32.32 -20.03 13.95
C ALA A 659 -30.89 -20.24 14.46
N TYR A 660 -29.99 -19.37 14.06
CA TYR A 660 -28.66 -19.33 14.61
C TYR A 660 -28.20 -17.90 14.89
N ALA A 661 -27.25 -17.78 15.80
CA ALA A 661 -26.49 -16.57 16.02
C ALA A 661 -25.03 -16.92 16.22
N TYR A 662 -24.14 -16.10 15.71
CA TYR A 662 -22.71 -16.28 15.92
C TYR A 662 -21.99 -14.97 16.21
N VAL A 663 -20.83 -15.10 16.84
CA VAL A 663 -19.82 -14.05 16.96
C VAL A 663 -18.49 -14.66 16.58
N SER A 664 -17.76 -13.97 15.71
CA SER A 664 -16.38 -14.26 15.34
C SER A 664 -15.49 -13.13 15.80
N SER A 665 -14.38 -13.43 16.45
CA SER A 665 -13.45 -12.39 16.93
C SER A 665 -11.99 -12.82 16.78
N THR A 666 -11.13 -11.85 16.44
CA THR A 666 -9.69 -11.98 16.54
C THR A 666 -9.29 -11.60 17.95
N LEU A 667 -8.93 -12.61 18.77
CA LEU A 667 -8.58 -12.40 20.17
C LEU A 667 -7.17 -11.85 20.35
N TRP A 668 -6.28 -12.24 19.45
CA TRP A 668 -4.89 -11.83 19.50
C TRP A 668 -4.24 -11.99 18.13
N GLN A 669 -3.41 -11.02 17.77
CA GLN A 669 -2.60 -11.04 16.54
C GLN A 669 -1.24 -10.44 16.86
N ARG A 670 -0.19 -11.11 16.39
CA ARG A 670 1.18 -10.62 16.43
C ARG A 670 2.03 -11.30 15.37
N ASP A 671 2.76 -10.51 14.60
CA ASP A 671 3.56 -11.01 13.49
C ASP A 671 2.69 -11.87 12.55
N ARG A 672 3.12 -13.10 12.33
CA ARG A 672 2.47 -14.10 11.47
C ARG A 672 1.45 -14.98 12.18
N PHE A 673 1.31 -14.81 13.47
CA PHE A 673 0.40 -15.63 14.29
C PHE A 673 -0.87 -14.85 14.65
N SER A 674 -2.00 -15.53 14.59
CA SER A 674 -3.26 -15.01 15.13
C SER A 674 -4.04 -16.11 15.86
N LEU A 675 -4.81 -15.70 16.88
CA LEU A 675 -5.77 -16.53 17.61
C LEU A 675 -7.15 -15.94 17.41
N LYS A 676 -8.05 -16.75 16.85
CA LYS A 676 -9.43 -16.37 16.59
C LYS A 676 -10.38 -17.22 17.44
N ASN A 677 -11.51 -16.64 17.80
CA ASN A 677 -12.63 -17.34 18.39
C ASN A 677 -13.84 -17.28 17.45
N TYR A 678 -14.59 -18.35 17.40
CA TYR A 678 -15.90 -18.42 16.77
C TYR A 678 -16.86 -19.10 17.73
N SER A 679 -17.90 -18.40 18.17
CA SER A 679 -18.93 -18.92 19.06
C SER A 679 -20.27 -18.87 18.37
N ARG A 680 -21.04 -19.95 18.48
CA ARG A 680 -22.32 -20.10 17.78
C ARG A 680 -23.37 -20.76 18.69
N ILE A 681 -24.61 -20.31 18.51
CA ILE A 681 -25.81 -20.91 19.07
C ILE A 681 -26.69 -21.32 17.91
N ASP A 682 -27.23 -22.55 17.97
CA ASP A 682 -28.23 -23.02 17.03
C ASP A 682 -29.50 -23.43 17.79
N TRP A 683 -30.63 -23.19 17.16
CA TRP A 683 -31.95 -23.63 17.63
C TRP A 683 -32.70 -24.22 16.43
N GLN A 684 -33.35 -25.37 16.66
CA GLN A 684 -34.20 -26.08 15.70
C GLN A 684 -35.49 -26.52 16.35
N LYS A 685 -36.59 -26.39 15.63
CA LYS A 685 -37.90 -26.94 16.00
C LYS A 685 -38.57 -27.51 14.78
N ASN A 686 -39.08 -28.73 14.90
CA ASN A 686 -39.86 -29.42 13.87
C ASN A 686 -41.32 -29.54 14.30
N LYS A 687 -42.20 -29.65 13.29
CA LYS A 687 -43.58 -30.09 13.55
C LYS A 687 -43.56 -31.62 13.69
N PRO A 688 -44.14 -32.19 14.78
CA PRO A 688 -44.14 -33.61 14.92
C PRO A 688 -44.87 -34.29 13.74
N THR A 689 -44.19 -35.23 13.07
CA THR A 689 -44.75 -36.14 12.10
C THR A 689 -44.53 -37.57 12.57
N ALA A 690 -45.58 -38.40 12.57
CA ALA A 690 -45.56 -39.71 13.16
C ALA A 690 -44.58 -40.73 12.55
N SER A 691 -43.96 -40.41 11.39
CA SER A 691 -43.14 -41.33 10.61
C SER A 691 -42.07 -40.66 9.79
N ALA A 692 -41.36 -39.58 10.29
CA ALA A 692 -40.25 -39.02 9.55
C ALA A 692 -39.13 -40.07 9.35
N ALA A 693 -38.78 -40.35 8.11
CA ALA A 693 -37.71 -41.29 7.77
C ALA A 693 -36.30 -40.71 7.98
N TYR A 694 -36.20 -39.46 8.36
CA TYR A 694 -34.98 -38.69 8.54
C TYR A 694 -34.93 -38.06 9.94
N TYR A 695 -33.77 -37.61 10.37
CA TYR A 695 -33.59 -37.01 11.69
C TYR A 695 -34.52 -35.79 11.87
N ASN A 696 -35.44 -35.87 12.79
CA ASN A 696 -36.54 -34.93 12.99
C ASN A 696 -36.86 -34.69 14.46
N PRO A 697 -35.90 -34.19 15.29
CA PRO A 697 -36.16 -33.92 16.69
C PRO A 697 -37.24 -32.86 16.84
N GLU A 698 -38.21 -33.04 17.76
CA GLU A 698 -39.23 -32.02 18.00
C GLU A 698 -38.62 -30.64 18.33
N GLN A 699 -37.58 -30.63 19.16
CA GLN A 699 -36.80 -29.44 19.45
C GLN A 699 -35.36 -29.82 19.82
N ALA A 700 -34.42 -29.08 19.21
CA ALA A 700 -32.99 -29.16 19.55
C ALA A 700 -32.39 -27.78 19.65
N HIS A 701 -31.32 -27.63 20.39
CA HIS A 701 -30.47 -26.45 20.41
C HIS A 701 -29.03 -26.82 20.78
N SER A 702 -28.10 -26.08 20.29
CA SER A 702 -26.68 -26.26 20.58
C SER A 702 -25.97 -24.94 20.86
N PHE A 703 -24.91 -25.06 21.59
CA PHE A 703 -23.90 -24.02 21.71
C PHE A 703 -22.54 -24.63 21.42
N SER A 704 -21.71 -23.91 20.68
CA SER A 704 -20.32 -24.28 20.44
C SER A 704 -19.43 -23.06 20.47
N THR A 705 -18.17 -23.27 20.84
CA THR A 705 -17.09 -22.28 20.74
C THR A 705 -15.85 -22.97 20.24
N GLU A 706 -15.21 -22.35 19.24
CA GLU A 706 -14.01 -22.83 18.58
C GLU A 706 -12.91 -21.78 18.69
N PHE A 707 -11.69 -22.23 18.94
CA PHE A 707 -10.48 -21.42 18.95
C PHE A 707 -9.57 -21.90 17.81
N THR A 708 -9.19 -20.97 16.94
CA THR A 708 -8.32 -21.25 15.81
C THR A 708 -7.01 -20.50 15.96
N ALA A 709 -5.93 -21.23 16.17
CA ALA A 709 -4.56 -20.73 16.05
C ALA A 709 -4.12 -20.80 14.58
N GLN A 710 -3.76 -19.68 14.01
CA GLN A 710 -3.32 -19.58 12.63
C GLN A 710 -1.88 -19.05 12.55
N TYR A 711 -1.05 -19.66 11.71
CA TYR A 711 0.26 -19.17 11.36
C TYR A 711 0.36 -19.00 9.84
N ARG A 712 0.84 -17.82 9.39
CA ARG A 712 0.96 -17.46 7.99
C ARG A 712 2.42 -17.35 7.57
N HIS A 713 2.77 -17.95 6.44
CA HIS A 713 4.03 -17.77 5.76
C HIS A 713 3.79 -16.91 4.53
N PHE A 714 4.50 -15.81 4.43
CA PHE A 714 4.50 -14.96 3.25
C PHE A 714 5.78 -15.26 2.48
N LEU A 715 5.65 -15.60 1.21
CA LEU A 715 6.72 -15.90 0.28
C LEU A 715 6.76 -14.85 -0.82
N ASP A 716 7.85 -14.82 -1.58
CA ASP A 716 7.94 -13.92 -2.73
C ASP A 716 6.81 -14.21 -3.74
N HIS A 717 6.46 -13.21 -4.56
CA HIS A 717 5.42 -13.28 -5.60
C HIS A 717 3.99 -13.52 -5.08
N ASP A 718 3.63 -12.89 -3.96
CA ASP A 718 2.30 -12.98 -3.34
C ASP A 718 1.83 -14.41 -3.08
N VAL A 719 2.75 -15.27 -2.66
CA VAL A 719 2.42 -16.61 -2.22
C VAL A 719 2.27 -16.62 -0.70
N GLN A 720 1.07 -16.94 -0.22
CA GLN A 720 0.80 -17.11 1.19
C GLN A 720 0.46 -18.56 1.49
N LEU A 721 1.14 -19.17 2.44
CA LEU A 721 0.78 -20.46 3.04
C LEU A 721 0.26 -20.22 4.46
N SER A 722 -0.95 -20.70 4.75
CA SER A 722 -1.55 -20.63 6.07
C SER A 722 -1.67 -22.03 6.68
N GLN A 723 -1.26 -22.16 7.94
CA GLN A 723 -1.46 -23.34 8.78
C GLN A 723 -2.46 -22.98 9.87
N GLN A 724 -3.43 -23.85 10.12
CA GLN A 724 -4.49 -23.60 11.08
C GLN A 724 -4.71 -24.81 11.97
N LEU A 725 -4.79 -24.59 13.27
CA LEU A 725 -5.22 -25.58 14.25
C LEU A 725 -6.44 -25.06 14.98
N THR A 726 -7.56 -25.76 14.84
CA THR A 726 -8.83 -25.42 15.48
C THR A 726 -9.17 -26.44 16.54
N ALA A 727 -9.50 -25.99 17.73
CA ALA A 727 -10.08 -26.79 18.79
C ALA A 727 -11.43 -26.19 19.20
N GLY A 728 -12.46 -27.00 19.25
CA GLY A 728 -13.82 -26.58 19.61
C GLY A 728 -14.43 -27.45 20.67
N ILE A 729 -15.27 -26.86 21.51
CA ILE A 729 -16.13 -27.53 22.46
C ILE A 729 -17.55 -26.99 22.33
N GLY A 730 -18.52 -27.81 22.68
CA GLY A 730 -19.92 -27.41 22.66
C GLY A 730 -20.81 -28.34 23.47
N ARG A 731 -22.09 -28.00 23.49
CA ARG A 731 -23.08 -28.80 24.15
C ARG A 731 -24.37 -28.81 23.33
N TYR A 732 -24.92 -29.99 23.18
CA TYR A 732 -26.13 -30.26 22.41
C TYR A 732 -27.28 -30.69 23.35
N TYR A 733 -28.44 -30.15 23.09
CA TYR A 733 -29.66 -30.38 23.84
C TYR A 733 -30.77 -30.82 22.86
N GLN A 734 -31.41 -31.88 23.13
CA GLN A 734 -32.60 -32.36 22.40
C GLN A 734 -33.72 -32.58 23.39
N LYS A 735 -34.95 -32.28 23.00
CA LYS A 735 -36.14 -32.51 23.82
C LYS A 735 -36.20 -34.00 24.17
N ASP A 736 -36.50 -34.30 25.45
CA ASP A 736 -36.63 -35.63 26.04
C ASP A 736 -35.33 -36.49 25.98
N GLN A 737 -34.18 -35.88 25.72
CA GLN A 737 -32.87 -36.53 25.76
C GLN A 737 -31.95 -35.87 26.78
N GLN A 738 -30.92 -36.61 27.22
CA GLN A 738 -29.88 -36.04 28.07
C GLN A 738 -28.99 -35.11 27.25
N ALA A 739 -28.61 -34.00 27.87
CA ALA A 739 -27.66 -33.06 27.21
C ALA A 739 -26.27 -33.66 27.09
N GLU A 740 -25.67 -33.57 25.92
CA GLU A 740 -24.41 -34.21 25.57
C GLU A 740 -23.36 -33.17 25.13
N ASP A 741 -22.10 -33.43 25.45
CA ASP A 741 -20.99 -32.56 25.05
C ASP A 741 -20.51 -32.93 23.65
N THR A 742 -20.14 -31.90 22.90
CA THR A 742 -19.54 -32.02 21.56
C THR A 742 -18.12 -31.44 21.57
N TRP A 743 -17.29 -31.93 20.66
CA TRP A 743 -15.96 -31.35 20.48
C TRP A 743 -15.46 -31.51 19.02
N LEU A 744 -14.50 -30.68 18.63
CA LEU A 744 -13.85 -30.65 17.35
C LEU A 744 -12.34 -30.43 17.52
N LEU A 745 -11.56 -31.20 16.78
CA LEU A 745 -10.14 -30.92 16.55
C LEU A 745 -9.89 -30.98 15.04
N ARG A 746 -9.38 -29.89 14.46
CA ARG A 746 -9.15 -29.78 13.02
C ARG A 746 -7.80 -29.11 12.77
N TYR A 747 -7.05 -29.67 11.85
CA TYR A 747 -5.83 -29.07 11.30
C TYR A 747 -6.02 -28.83 9.80
N GLY A 748 -5.53 -27.70 9.28
CA GLY A 748 -5.65 -27.36 7.89
C GLY A 748 -4.45 -26.57 7.36
N HIS A 749 -4.26 -26.68 6.06
CA HIS A 749 -3.36 -25.87 5.25
C HIS A 749 -4.15 -25.17 4.14
N SER A 750 -3.75 -23.95 3.79
CA SER A 750 -4.19 -23.28 2.57
C SER A 750 -3.01 -22.59 1.89
N TRP A 751 -3.02 -22.58 0.57
CA TRP A 751 -2.10 -21.86 -0.30
C TRP A 751 -2.91 -20.85 -1.08
N ASP A 752 -2.54 -19.58 -0.97
CA ASP A 752 -3.09 -18.47 -1.75
C ASP A 752 -1.95 -17.93 -2.62
N ILE A 753 -2.15 -17.94 -3.94
CA ILE A 753 -1.12 -17.62 -4.92
C ILE A 753 -1.64 -16.52 -5.83
N GLN A 754 -1.09 -15.31 -5.71
CA GLN A 754 -1.35 -14.15 -6.57
C GLN A 754 -2.85 -13.80 -6.69
N ASP A 755 -3.67 -14.08 -5.67
CA ASP A 755 -5.13 -13.95 -5.68
C ASP A 755 -5.85 -14.73 -6.82
N ALA A 756 -5.10 -15.48 -7.63
CA ALA A 756 -5.61 -16.27 -8.72
C ALA A 756 -5.97 -17.70 -8.30
N TYR A 757 -5.17 -18.28 -7.43
CA TYR A 757 -5.33 -19.68 -6.99
C TYR A 757 -5.41 -19.72 -5.47
N SER A 758 -6.43 -20.37 -4.95
CA SER A 758 -6.55 -20.73 -3.55
C SER A 758 -6.84 -22.22 -3.46
N VAL A 759 -5.98 -22.97 -2.79
CA VAL A 759 -6.13 -24.41 -2.59
C VAL A 759 -5.90 -24.71 -1.12
N GLY A 760 -6.78 -25.53 -0.53
CA GLY A 760 -6.63 -25.90 0.86
C GLY A 760 -7.11 -27.30 1.16
N TYR A 761 -6.60 -27.86 2.26
CA TYR A 761 -7.14 -29.07 2.85
C TYR A 761 -7.28 -28.92 4.36
N SER A 762 -8.19 -29.69 4.94
CA SER A 762 -8.32 -29.87 6.37
C SER A 762 -8.55 -31.33 6.72
N VAL A 763 -7.98 -31.73 7.84
CA VAL A 763 -8.21 -33.05 8.44
C VAL A 763 -8.61 -32.87 9.87
N GLY A 764 -9.51 -33.71 10.36
CA GLY A 764 -9.93 -33.53 11.74
C GLY A 764 -10.76 -34.71 12.27
N ARG A 765 -11.09 -34.57 13.55
CA ARG A 765 -12.00 -35.47 14.25
C ARG A 765 -12.98 -34.64 15.08
N LYS A 766 -14.22 -35.06 15.08
CA LYS A 766 -15.27 -34.43 15.88
C LYS A 766 -16.11 -35.48 16.63
N ARG A 767 -16.71 -35.07 17.72
CA ARG A 767 -17.82 -35.73 18.38
C ARG A 767 -19.05 -34.85 18.16
N SER A 768 -20.05 -35.42 17.53
CA SER A 768 -21.38 -34.84 17.33
C SER A 768 -22.42 -35.69 18.00
N ILE A 769 -23.66 -35.26 18.05
CA ILE A 769 -24.79 -36.00 18.62
C ILE A 769 -25.85 -36.20 17.55
N TYR A 770 -26.23 -37.42 17.33
CA TYR A 770 -27.31 -37.78 16.45
C TYR A 770 -28.34 -38.60 17.18
N ASP A 771 -29.58 -38.14 17.25
CA ASP A 771 -30.71 -38.75 17.96
C ASP A 771 -30.38 -39.16 19.38
N GLY A 772 -29.75 -38.25 20.15
CA GLY A 772 -29.33 -38.46 21.53
C GLY A 772 -28.08 -39.32 21.72
N ASN A 773 -27.51 -39.89 20.66
CA ASN A 773 -26.32 -40.75 20.74
C ASN A 773 -25.07 -40.03 20.22
N PRO A 774 -23.91 -40.25 20.90
CA PRO A 774 -22.66 -39.67 20.44
C PRO A 774 -22.13 -40.37 19.17
N GLU A 775 -21.74 -39.56 18.22
CA GLU A 775 -21.07 -39.99 17.01
C GLU A 775 -19.64 -39.40 16.92
N TYR A 776 -18.70 -40.22 16.46
CA TYR A 776 -17.32 -39.80 16.23
C TYR A 776 -17.04 -39.87 14.73
N SER A 777 -16.64 -38.74 14.17
CA SER A 777 -16.31 -38.65 12.73
C SER A 777 -14.88 -38.23 12.55
N ASN A 778 -14.12 -38.97 11.73
CA ASN A 778 -12.88 -38.48 11.12
C ASN A 778 -13.26 -37.84 9.77
N PHE A 779 -12.71 -36.71 9.45
CA PHE A 779 -13.07 -36.03 8.21
C PHE A 779 -11.85 -35.45 7.50
N ILE A 780 -11.99 -35.33 6.17
CA ILE A 780 -11.06 -34.64 5.29
C ILE A 780 -11.89 -33.66 4.46
N GLY A 781 -11.47 -32.41 4.40
CA GLY A 781 -12.03 -31.41 3.50
C GLY A 781 -10.96 -30.93 2.51
N LEU A 782 -11.37 -30.72 1.27
CA LEU A 782 -10.56 -30.11 0.22
C LEU A 782 -11.33 -28.93 -0.35
N ASN A 783 -10.62 -27.83 -0.64
CA ASN A 783 -11.19 -26.68 -1.32
C ASN A 783 -10.21 -26.13 -2.34
N ALA A 784 -10.72 -25.72 -3.49
CA ALA A 784 -9.96 -25.05 -4.52
C ALA A 784 -10.78 -23.92 -5.14
N SER A 785 -10.16 -22.80 -5.38
CA SER A 785 -10.70 -21.67 -6.15
C SER A 785 -9.63 -21.24 -7.15
N ILE A 786 -9.96 -21.31 -8.43
CA ILE A 786 -9.03 -21.09 -9.54
C ILE A 786 -9.65 -20.05 -10.47
N LYS A 787 -8.96 -18.94 -10.71
CA LYS A 787 -9.29 -17.93 -11.71
C LYS A 787 -8.36 -18.10 -12.92
N PHE A 788 -8.86 -17.96 -14.16
CA PHE A 788 -8.07 -18.23 -15.37
C PHE A 788 -8.52 -17.41 -16.57
#